data_b745e528e07645f837a2b5b9819d45d0
#
_entry.id   b745e528e07645f837a2b5b9819d45d0
#
_cell.length_a   1.000
_cell.length_b   1.000
_cell.length_c   1.000
_cell.angle_alpha   90.00
_cell.angle_beta   90.00
_cell.angle_gamma   90.00
#
_symmetry.space_group_name_H-M   'P 1'
#
loop_
_entity.id
_entity.type
_entity.pdbx_description
1 polymer ?
#
loop_
_entity_poly.entity_id
_entity_poly.type
_entity_poly.pdbx_seq_one_letter_code
_entity_poly.pdbx_strand_id
1 'polypeptide(L)'
;EGARFVWNPEVTWPVERLWNDRPEMRDELIAAMKDGRLALDASYLNLNTSICLDEELFHVFKFSREMQRRSGQPIDVFQQFDIPGITWGLIPVMAQEGIKYIISWPNTDRGGNAHEDLDGKPFWWVGPDGVSKVLFFQPGKYANSGCMSKGEKTGRPWFGQRDQTKVPLRIQMGSANVDFTSQLVQLEKEGYPYDFTVLSWSLWDNCPLDADVPYAVQEWNSKYAYPKIKICGGHEIMSMIEEKYGKDLPVVKGDYTEYWTDGLGTAARLTAMNRNAKERVSQAETLWSMLADGHAAPREEMDEAWRYIILGSEHTWCFENPSEPFFQEAIWKVKQSYFHEAEDRSIMVLDEALAPATDKSDGGLGPKEGPSDGGVAVFNTHTWKQDGIVTLSAKESSKGDRVVDGQGNAVLSQRLSTGELVFLAKDVPALGSAHFRVMKGAAVQEGGCSVQGTTLENEFLQVRLDEKTGNIVSVQRKGEAYNYIDTSVDGGANSFAWLPANKDLPYADTVTAVSVVEKGPLVVELRVDSKAKGCRSVSRSVRLVSGLPWVEISNTVDKLPWEEKDGIHFGFGFNIPQSTTKVDIPWGVMEVERDQWKQGNRNWLTLQRWLDVSNQTHGVTWCSLDAPLFEYGNRWANIALGWGGQGPWQKKLAASSTIYSWVMNNHWHTNFPTTQEGPVTFRYRMYPHSRFDIVDSNRFGLEQAQPLV
;
A
#
# COMPACT_ATOMS: atom_id res chain seq x y z
N GLU A 1 5.35 -22.40 -38.79
CA GLU A 1 4.75 -22.57 -37.45
C GLU A 1 5.48 -21.66 -36.44
N GLY A 2 4.75 -21.04 -35.47
CA GLY A 2 5.30 -20.21 -34.44
C GLY A 2 5.46 -18.72 -34.74
N ALA A 3 5.34 -18.29 -35.99
CA ALA A 3 5.48 -16.91 -36.44
C ALA A 3 4.12 -16.22 -36.64
N ARG A 4 3.22 -16.29 -35.66
CA ARG A 4 1.95 -15.56 -35.67
C ARG A 4 2.07 -14.30 -34.83
N PHE A 5 1.31 -13.28 -35.15
CA PHE A 5 1.19 -12.14 -34.28
C PHE A 5 0.37 -12.51 -33.05
N VAL A 6 0.91 -12.21 -31.86
CA VAL A 6 0.20 -12.29 -30.59
C VAL A 6 0.47 -11.00 -29.86
N TRP A 7 -0.58 -10.23 -29.57
CA TRP A 7 -0.49 -9.12 -28.66
C TRP A 7 -0.73 -9.64 -27.24
N ASN A 8 0.28 -9.53 -26.41
CA ASN A 8 0.18 -9.75 -24.97
C ASN A 8 0.39 -8.39 -24.30
N PRO A 9 -0.69 -7.67 -23.97
CA PRO A 9 -0.57 -6.41 -23.28
C PRO A 9 0.01 -6.64 -21.88
N GLU A 10 0.86 -5.72 -21.48
CA GLU A 10 1.52 -5.75 -20.18
C GLU A 10 0.52 -5.79 -19.03
N VAL A 11 -0.58 -5.00 -19.15
CA VAL A 11 -1.67 -4.90 -18.19
C VAL A 11 -3.02 -4.80 -18.90
N THR A 12 -4.10 -5.09 -18.21
CA THR A 12 -5.44 -5.11 -18.81
C THR A 12 -6.14 -3.75 -18.86
N TRP A 13 -5.68 -2.74 -18.12
CA TRP A 13 -6.29 -1.41 -18.10
C TRP A 13 -6.47 -0.76 -19.46
N PRO A 14 -5.50 -0.78 -20.42
CA PRO A 14 -5.71 -0.25 -21.76
C PRO A 14 -6.79 -1.01 -22.55
N VAL A 15 -6.94 -2.31 -22.30
CA VAL A 15 -7.97 -3.12 -22.93
C VAL A 15 -9.34 -2.81 -22.36
N GLU A 16 -9.43 -2.58 -21.04
CA GLU A 16 -10.66 -2.11 -20.40
C GLU A 16 -11.08 -0.73 -20.93
N ARG A 17 -10.12 0.19 -21.10
CA ARG A 17 -10.39 1.49 -21.73
C ARG A 17 -10.96 1.33 -23.15
N LEU A 18 -10.32 0.49 -23.98
CA LEU A 18 -10.82 0.19 -25.32
C LEU A 18 -12.21 -0.45 -25.27
N TRP A 19 -12.43 -1.40 -24.35
CA TRP A 19 -13.71 -2.07 -24.14
C TRP A 19 -14.84 -1.09 -23.80
N ASN A 20 -14.55 -0.10 -22.95
CA ASN A 20 -15.52 0.89 -22.51
C ASN A 20 -15.71 2.02 -23.50
N ASP A 21 -14.63 2.55 -24.08
CA ASP A 21 -14.66 3.71 -24.96
C ASP A 21 -15.09 3.36 -26.40
N ARG A 22 -14.95 2.10 -26.82
CA ARG A 22 -15.25 1.61 -28.17
C ARG A 22 -16.12 0.33 -28.12
N PRO A 23 -17.37 0.43 -27.66
CA PRO A 23 -18.25 -0.72 -27.49
C PRO A 23 -18.47 -1.51 -28.79
N GLU A 24 -18.36 -0.87 -29.96
CA GLU A 24 -18.43 -1.51 -31.28
C GLU A 24 -17.28 -2.48 -31.55
N MET A 25 -16.18 -2.41 -30.83
CA MET A 25 -15.01 -3.29 -30.97
C MET A 25 -15.05 -4.51 -30.04
N ARG A 26 -16.04 -4.63 -29.17
CA ARG A 26 -16.09 -5.70 -28.15
C ARG A 26 -16.08 -7.10 -28.75
N ASP A 27 -16.87 -7.32 -29.80
CA ASP A 27 -16.95 -8.62 -30.48
C ASP A 27 -15.62 -8.97 -31.16
N GLU A 28 -14.93 -7.98 -31.74
CA GLU A 28 -13.62 -8.19 -32.38
C GLU A 28 -12.56 -8.52 -31.32
N LEU A 29 -12.58 -7.84 -30.14
CA LEU A 29 -11.68 -8.16 -29.04
C LEU A 29 -11.88 -9.60 -28.55
N ILE A 30 -13.13 -10.03 -28.36
CA ILE A 30 -13.43 -11.41 -27.95
C ILE A 30 -13.01 -12.41 -29.02
N ALA A 31 -13.21 -12.11 -30.31
CA ALA A 31 -12.76 -12.95 -31.40
C ALA A 31 -11.22 -13.07 -31.43
N ALA A 32 -10.51 -11.94 -31.23
CA ALA A 32 -9.06 -11.92 -31.19
C ALA A 32 -8.49 -12.72 -29.98
N MET A 33 -9.19 -12.75 -28.84
CA MET A 33 -8.84 -13.61 -27.72
C MET A 33 -9.04 -15.09 -28.06
N LYS A 34 -10.19 -15.44 -28.68
CA LYS A 34 -10.52 -16.82 -29.03
C LYS A 34 -9.58 -17.43 -30.08
N ASP A 35 -9.10 -16.64 -31.02
CA ASP A 35 -8.17 -17.10 -32.07
C ASP A 35 -6.68 -16.93 -31.66
N GLY A 36 -6.42 -16.37 -30.45
CA GLY A 36 -5.09 -16.25 -29.87
C GLY A 36 -4.25 -15.12 -30.45
N ARG A 37 -4.83 -14.14 -31.14
CA ARG A 37 -4.15 -12.90 -31.56
C ARG A 37 -4.00 -11.93 -30.39
N LEU A 38 -4.89 -11.99 -29.38
CA LEU A 38 -4.85 -11.25 -28.15
C LEU A 38 -4.76 -12.23 -26.97
N ALA A 39 -3.65 -12.25 -26.28
CA ALA A 39 -3.42 -13.04 -25.08
C ALA A 39 -3.43 -12.10 -23.87
N LEU A 40 -4.54 -12.07 -23.11
CA LEU A 40 -4.61 -11.28 -21.89
C LEU A 40 -3.99 -12.04 -20.71
N ASP A 41 -3.30 -11.30 -19.87
CA ASP A 41 -2.90 -11.73 -18.55
C ASP A 41 -3.76 -11.07 -17.47
N ALA A 42 -3.66 -11.50 -16.23
CA ALA A 42 -4.60 -11.10 -15.17
C ALA A 42 -4.31 -9.74 -14.55
N SER A 43 -3.09 -9.22 -14.72
CA SER A 43 -2.66 -7.95 -14.11
C SER A 43 -3.46 -6.77 -14.65
N TYR A 44 -4.08 -6.00 -13.76
CA TYR A 44 -4.80 -4.80 -14.16
C TYR A 44 -3.86 -3.63 -14.48
N LEU A 45 -2.89 -3.41 -13.59
CA LEU A 45 -1.82 -2.41 -13.66
C LEU A 45 -0.52 -3.00 -13.14
N ASN A 46 0.60 -2.33 -13.35
CA ASN A 46 1.84 -2.58 -12.62
C ASN A 46 1.73 -1.92 -11.23
N LEU A 47 1.51 -2.74 -10.21
CA LEU A 47 1.18 -2.28 -8.86
C LEU A 47 2.33 -2.51 -7.89
N ASN A 48 2.52 -1.56 -6.98
CA ASN A 48 3.17 -1.88 -5.72
C ASN A 48 2.20 -2.71 -4.87
N THR A 49 2.27 -4.02 -4.99
CA THR A 49 1.27 -4.94 -4.42
C THR A 49 1.26 -4.92 -2.90
N SER A 50 2.37 -4.56 -2.25
CA SER A 50 2.47 -4.48 -0.79
C SER A 50 1.70 -3.31 -0.16
N ILE A 51 1.27 -2.33 -0.97
CA ILE A 51 0.43 -1.22 -0.50
C ILE A 51 -1.05 -1.44 -0.77
N CYS A 52 -1.39 -2.45 -1.56
CA CYS A 52 -2.78 -2.81 -1.80
C CYS A 52 -3.43 -3.36 -0.52
N LEU A 53 -4.69 -2.98 -0.28
CA LEU A 53 -5.45 -3.56 0.80
C LEU A 53 -5.84 -5.01 0.48
N ASP A 54 -6.19 -5.77 1.51
CA ASP A 54 -6.64 -7.16 1.36
C ASP A 54 -7.72 -7.31 0.28
N GLU A 55 -8.78 -6.53 0.36
CA GLU A 55 -9.90 -6.54 -0.58
C GLU A 55 -9.50 -6.00 -1.96
N GLU A 56 -8.68 -4.96 -2.00
CA GLU A 56 -8.19 -4.37 -3.25
C GLU A 56 -7.54 -5.38 -4.18
N LEU A 57 -6.79 -6.35 -3.64
CA LEU A 57 -6.13 -7.39 -4.43
C LEU A 57 -7.12 -8.28 -5.19
N PHE A 58 -8.34 -8.51 -4.67
CA PHE A 58 -9.38 -9.19 -5.43
C PHE A 58 -9.92 -8.33 -6.57
N HIS A 59 -10.12 -7.04 -6.33
CA HIS A 59 -10.61 -6.12 -7.35
C HIS A 59 -9.63 -5.94 -8.52
N VAL A 60 -8.32 -6.11 -8.30
CA VAL A 60 -7.30 -6.11 -9.36
C VAL A 60 -7.61 -7.14 -10.46
N PHE A 61 -8.27 -8.25 -10.13
CA PHE A 61 -8.55 -9.32 -11.09
C PHE A 61 -9.95 -9.24 -11.73
N LYS A 62 -10.77 -8.29 -11.33
CA LYS A 62 -12.18 -8.22 -11.76
C LYS A 62 -12.37 -8.19 -13.27
N PHE A 63 -11.67 -7.29 -13.97
CA PHE A 63 -11.79 -7.17 -15.44
C PHE A 63 -11.27 -8.42 -16.15
N SER A 64 -10.14 -8.96 -15.75
CA SER A 64 -9.59 -10.18 -16.34
C SER A 64 -10.52 -11.39 -16.16
N ARG A 65 -11.17 -11.52 -14.97
CA ARG A 65 -12.19 -12.56 -14.74
C ARG A 65 -13.40 -12.41 -15.65
N GLU A 66 -13.85 -11.18 -15.89
CA GLU A 66 -14.93 -10.90 -16.84
C GLU A 66 -14.54 -11.29 -18.27
N MET A 67 -13.33 -10.94 -18.70
CA MET A 67 -12.82 -11.28 -20.03
C MET A 67 -12.64 -12.80 -20.19
N GLN A 68 -12.19 -13.50 -19.15
CA GLN A 68 -12.12 -14.96 -19.15
C GLN A 68 -13.50 -15.60 -19.36
N ARG A 69 -14.53 -15.14 -18.64
CA ARG A 69 -15.90 -15.64 -18.78
C ARG A 69 -16.46 -15.41 -20.19
N ARG A 70 -16.19 -14.25 -20.80
CA ARG A 70 -16.69 -13.89 -22.13
C ARG A 70 -15.98 -14.60 -23.27
N SER A 71 -14.67 -14.74 -23.15
CA SER A 71 -13.86 -15.37 -24.21
C SER A 71 -13.81 -16.88 -24.08
N GLY A 72 -13.93 -17.42 -22.87
CA GLY A 72 -13.66 -18.83 -22.58
C GLY A 72 -12.18 -19.21 -22.65
N GLN A 73 -11.27 -18.20 -22.77
CA GLN A 73 -9.83 -18.42 -22.82
C GLN A 73 -9.25 -18.29 -21.39
N PRO A 74 -8.20 -19.09 -21.06
CA PRO A 74 -7.55 -18.96 -19.77
C PRO A 74 -6.88 -17.58 -19.64
N ILE A 75 -7.09 -16.93 -18.49
CA ILE A 75 -6.39 -15.70 -18.07
C ILE A 75 -5.90 -15.97 -16.65
N ASP A 76 -4.81 -16.71 -16.52
CA ASP A 76 -4.33 -17.27 -15.28
C ASP A 76 -2.86 -16.92 -14.99
N VAL A 77 -2.33 -15.91 -15.66
CA VAL A 77 -0.99 -15.37 -15.45
C VAL A 77 -1.09 -13.96 -14.87
N PHE A 78 -0.39 -13.71 -13.77
CA PHE A 78 -0.09 -12.37 -13.30
C PHE A 78 1.27 -11.96 -13.87
N GLN A 79 1.29 -10.97 -14.76
CA GLN A 79 2.54 -10.35 -15.18
C GLN A 79 2.80 -9.07 -14.39
N GLN A 80 4.06 -8.86 -14.01
CA GLN A 80 4.52 -7.61 -13.44
C GLN A 80 5.78 -7.17 -14.14
N PHE A 81 5.71 -6.02 -14.76
CA PHE A 81 6.83 -5.35 -15.38
C PHE A 81 7.35 -4.22 -14.48
N ASP A 82 8.59 -3.84 -14.69
CA ASP A 82 9.27 -2.70 -14.10
C ASP A 82 9.54 -2.83 -12.58
N ILE A 83 8.57 -3.18 -11.77
CA ILE A 83 8.69 -3.18 -10.30
C ILE A 83 9.45 -4.41 -9.80
N PRO A 84 10.56 -4.25 -9.06
CA PRO A 84 11.21 -5.35 -8.35
C PRO A 84 10.56 -5.57 -6.99
N GLY A 85 9.89 -6.71 -6.85
CA GLY A 85 9.20 -7.12 -5.65
C GLY A 85 7.71 -7.38 -5.86
N ILE A 86 7.15 -8.26 -5.05
CA ILE A 86 5.72 -8.63 -5.03
C ILE A 86 5.40 -9.08 -3.61
N THR A 87 4.30 -8.60 -3.02
CA THR A 87 3.91 -9.02 -1.68
C THR A 87 3.55 -10.51 -1.62
N TRP A 88 4.02 -11.16 -0.58
CA TRP A 88 3.77 -12.58 -0.33
C TRP A 88 2.28 -12.93 -0.24
N GLY A 89 1.49 -12.02 0.30
CA GLY A 89 0.05 -12.20 0.45
C GLY A 89 -0.77 -12.17 -0.85
N LEU A 90 -0.17 -11.81 -1.98
CA LEU A 90 -0.83 -11.95 -3.28
C LEU A 90 -1.11 -13.42 -3.64
N ILE A 91 -0.29 -14.37 -3.14
CA ILE A 91 -0.36 -15.77 -3.53
C ILE A 91 -1.69 -16.44 -3.18
N PRO A 92 -2.23 -16.36 -1.94
CA PRO A 92 -3.53 -16.92 -1.63
C PRO A 92 -4.68 -16.27 -2.42
N VAL A 93 -4.62 -14.97 -2.69
CA VAL A 93 -5.61 -14.27 -3.52
C VAL A 93 -5.60 -14.84 -4.95
N MET A 94 -4.43 -14.95 -5.56
CA MET A 94 -4.27 -15.55 -6.89
C MET A 94 -4.83 -16.98 -6.94
N ALA A 95 -4.51 -17.80 -5.95
CA ALA A 95 -5.00 -19.18 -5.88
C ALA A 95 -6.54 -19.23 -5.82
N GLN A 96 -7.16 -18.35 -5.05
CA GLN A 96 -8.61 -18.23 -4.91
C GLN A 96 -9.26 -17.75 -6.22
N GLU A 97 -8.62 -16.81 -6.91
CA GLU A 97 -9.06 -16.31 -8.22
C GLU A 97 -8.72 -17.24 -9.40
N GLY A 98 -8.09 -18.38 -9.14
CA GLY A 98 -7.69 -19.34 -10.17
C GLY A 98 -6.54 -18.87 -11.06
N ILE A 99 -5.74 -17.92 -10.57
CA ILE A 99 -4.52 -17.45 -11.22
C ILE A 99 -3.36 -18.29 -10.72
N LYS A 100 -2.66 -18.96 -11.65
CA LYS A 100 -1.70 -20.02 -11.31
C LYS A 100 -0.25 -19.59 -11.44
N TYR A 101 0.02 -18.53 -12.22
CA TYR A 101 1.34 -18.21 -12.71
C TYR A 101 1.70 -16.75 -12.45
N ILE A 102 2.98 -16.52 -12.17
CA ILE A 102 3.58 -15.19 -12.16
C ILE A 102 4.73 -15.16 -13.16
N ILE A 103 4.74 -14.15 -14.04
CA ILE A 103 5.91 -13.77 -14.82
C ILE A 103 6.33 -12.38 -14.36
N SER A 104 7.57 -12.25 -13.87
CA SER A 104 8.11 -10.97 -13.39
C SER A 104 9.25 -10.50 -14.30
N TRP A 105 9.20 -9.22 -14.70
CA TRP A 105 10.18 -8.54 -15.52
C TRP A 105 10.65 -7.26 -14.85
N PRO A 106 11.42 -7.34 -13.75
CA PRO A 106 11.77 -6.17 -12.97
C PRO A 106 12.79 -5.29 -13.67
N ASN A 107 12.68 -3.99 -13.47
CA ASN A 107 13.75 -3.05 -13.70
C ASN A 107 14.72 -3.11 -12.52
N THR A 108 15.86 -3.74 -12.73
CA THR A 108 16.84 -3.98 -11.67
C THR A 108 17.83 -2.83 -11.49
N ASP A 109 17.61 -1.69 -12.13
CA ASP A 109 18.45 -0.50 -11.96
C ASP A 109 18.31 0.09 -10.53
N ARG A 110 17.13 -0.10 -9.91
CA ARG A 110 16.83 0.23 -8.50
C ARG A 110 16.18 -0.96 -7.83
N GLY A 111 16.93 -1.97 -7.50
CA GLY A 111 16.38 -3.10 -6.78
C GLY A 111 17.03 -4.43 -7.11
N GLY A 112 16.64 -5.46 -6.41
CA GLY A 112 17.19 -6.80 -6.53
C GLY A 112 16.59 -7.62 -7.65
N ASN A 113 17.35 -8.61 -8.10
CA ASN A 113 16.82 -9.72 -8.87
C ASN A 113 15.96 -10.61 -7.97
N ALA A 114 15.17 -11.50 -8.56
CA ALA A 114 14.53 -12.58 -7.83
C ALA A 114 15.57 -13.47 -7.16
N HIS A 115 15.11 -14.48 -6.50
CA HIS A 115 15.90 -15.40 -5.69
C HIS A 115 17.26 -15.78 -6.31
N GLU A 116 18.37 -15.46 -5.63
CA GLU A 116 19.75 -15.50 -6.13
C GLU A 116 20.15 -16.86 -6.75
N ASP A 117 19.72 -17.95 -6.10
CA ASP A 117 20.00 -19.31 -6.58
C ASP A 117 19.08 -19.76 -7.73
N LEU A 118 18.02 -19.00 -8.01
CA LEU A 118 16.96 -19.31 -8.96
C LEU A 118 16.79 -18.23 -10.05
N ASP A 119 17.76 -17.33 -10.19
CA ASP A 119 17.73 -16.30 -11.24
C ASP A 119 17.56 -16.91 -12.61
N GLY A 120 16.56 -16.45 -13.35
CA GLY A 120 16.20 -17.02 -14.66
C GLY A 120 15.61 -18.42 -14.64
N LYS A 121 15.24 -18.98 -13.48
CA LYS A 121 14.68 -20.33 -13.34
C LYS A 121 13.28 -20.30 -12.72
N PRO A 122 12.34 -21.12 -13.18
CA PRO A 122 11.01 -21.20 -12.57
C PRO A 122 11.05 -21.98 -11.24
N PHE A 123 10.11 -21.62 -10.33
CA PHE A 123 9.93 -22.30 -9.04
C PHE A 123 8.49 -22.15 -8.51
N TRP A 124 8.07 -23.03 -7.63
CA TRP A 124 6.82 -22.89 -6.90
C TRP A 124 6.99 -21.92 -5.74
N TRP A 125 6.19 -20.87 -5.71
CA TRP A 125 6.13 -19.92 -4.60
C TRP A 125 4.90 -20.20 -3.75
N VAL A 126 5.12 -20.59 -2.48
CA VAL A 126 4.06 -20.93 -1.52
C VAL A 126 3.72 -19.73 -0.67
N GLY A 127 2.44 -19.43 -0.54
CA GLY A 127 1.90 -18.29 0.20
C GLY A 127 2.11 -18.37 1.72
N PRO A 128 1.77 -17.27 2.44
CA PRO A 128 1.88 -17.21 3.91
C PRO A 128 0.94 -18.20 4.62
N ASP A 129 -0.14 -18.63 3.98
CA ASP A 129 -1.04 -19.68 4.45
C ASP A 129 -0.40 -21.09 4.45
N GLY A 130 0.75 -21.25 3.84
CA GLY A 130 1.48 -22.51 3.72
C GLY A 130 0.86 -23.55 2.79
N VAL A 131 -0.24 -23.23 2.12
CA VAL A 131 -1.04 -24.14 1.27
C VAL A 131 -1.13 -23.65 -0.16
N SER A 132 -1.53 -22.38 -0.37
CA SER A 132 -1.62 -21.75 -1.69
C SER A 132 -0.25 -21.67 -2.34
N LYS A 133 -0.19 -21.91 -3.64
CA LYS A 133 1.06 -21.80 -4.40
C LYS A 133 0.81 -21.35 -5.83
N VAL A 134 1.77 -20.65 -6.39
CA VAL A 134 1.82 -20.26 -7.80
C VAL A 134 3.16 -20.63 -8.40
N LEU A 135 3.20 -20.85 -9.69
CA LEU A 135 4.45 -21.01 -10.42
C LEU A 135 5.01 -19.64 -10.76
N PHE A 136 6.17 -19.31 -10.21
CA PHE A 136 6.87 -18.05 -10.42
C PHE A 136 7.99 -18.24 -11.44
N PHE A 137 8.12 -17.28 -12.35
CA PHE A 137 9.23 -17.23 -13.29
C PHE A 137 9.67 -15.80 -13.57
N GLN A 138 10.96 -15.53 -13.41
CA GLN A 138 11.60 -14.28 -13.78
C GLN A 138 12.66 -14.58 -14.83
N PRO A 139 12.31 -14.62 -16.14
CA PRO A 139 13.25 -15.04 -17.18
C PRO A 139 14.31 -14.00 -17.53
N GLY A 140 14.14 -12.78 -17.08
CA GLY A 140 15.05 -11.67 -17.38
C GLY A 140 14.59 -10.35 -16.81
N LYS A 141 15.18 -9.28 -17.34
CA LYS A 141 14.89 -7.91 -16.95
C LYS A 141 13.86 -7.28 -17.86
N TYR A 142 13.23 -6.22 -17.38
CA TYR A 142 12.40 -5.30 -18.13
C TYR A 142 13.08 -4.78 -19.39
N ALA A 143 12.30 -4.61 -20.47
CA ALA A 143 12.72 -4.06 -21.77
C ALA A 143 13.92 -4.73 -22.45
N ASN A 144 13.98 -6.05 -22.43
CA ASN A 144 15.20 -6.79 -22.83
C ASN A 144 15.37 -7.07 -24.31
N SER A 145 14.46 -6.72 -25.21
CA SER A 145 14.46 -7.38 -26.51
C SER A 145 14.08 -6.55 -27.75
N GLY A 146 14.46 -5.31 -27.82
CA GLY A 146 14.21 -4.45 -28.99
C GLY A 146 14.95 -4.76 -30.28
N CYS A 147 15.24 -6.00 -30.62
CA CYS A 147 16.32 -6.36 -31.54
C CYS A 147 15.94 -7.12 -32.79
N MET A 148 14.68 -7.53 -32.98
CA MET A 148 14.26 -8.23 -34.19
C MET A 148 13.66 -7.32 -35.27
N SER A 149 13.32 -6.08 -34.92
CA SER A 149 12.75 -5.14 -35.88
C SER A 149 13.82 -4.66 -36.86
N LYS A 150 13.52 -4.75 -38.13
CA LYS A 150 14.37 -4.19 -39.22
C LYS A 150 14.23 -2.67 -39.34
N GLY A 151 13.31 -2.03 -38.60
CA GLY A 151 13.11 -0.58 -38.61
C GLY A 151 12.65 0.04 -39.94
N GLU A 152 12.49 -0.76 -41.00
CA GLU A 152 12.29 -0.25 -42.35
C GLU A 152 10.85 0.17 -42.68
N LYS A 153 9.86 -0.32 -41.92
CA LYS A 153 8.44 -0.10 -42.28
C LYS A 153 7.68 0.90 -41.41
N THR A 154 8.15 1.21 -40.22
CA THR A 154 7.44 2.13 -39.31
C THR A 154 7.74 3.61 -39.55
N GLY A 155 8.72 3.97 -40.41
CA GLY A 155 8.99 5.33 -40.87
C GLY A 155 9.34 6.35 -39.76
N ARG A 156 9.55 5.93 -38.54
CA ARG A 156 9.90 6.80 -37.42
C ARG A 156 11.17 6.33 -36.73
N PRO A 157 12.28 7.12 -36.80
CA PRO A 157 13.43 6.86 -35.98
C PRO A 157 13.07 7.25 -34.54
N TRP A 158 12.87 6.26 -33.68
CA TRP A 158 12.77 6.46 -32.25
C TRP A 158 14.15 6.25 -31.61
N PHE A 159 14.61 7.26 -30.92
CA PHE A 159 15.79 7.36 -30.09
C PHE A 159 17.08 6.65 -30.58
N GLY A 160 17.99 7.46 -31.07
CA GLY A 160 19.38 7.08 -31.34
C GLY A 160 19.51 6.14 -32.55
N GLN A 161 19.51 6.75 -33.72
CA GLN A 161 19.77 6.10 -35.01
C GLN A 161 20.98 5.16 -34.93
N ARG A 162 20.72 3.88 -34.78
CA ARG A 162 21.64 2.87 -35.28
C ARG A 162 21.14 2.47 -36.65
N ASP A 163 22.04 2.50 -37.63
CA ASP A 163 21.77 2.01 -39.01
C ASP A 163 21.49 0.50 -38.94
N GLN A 164 20.20 0.15 -38.73
CA GLN A 164 19.75 -1.22 -38.55
C GLN A 164 19.79 -2.01 -39.85
N THR A 165 19.99 -1.35 -41.00
CA THR A 165 20.12 -2.01 -42.31
C THR A 165 21.37 -2.85 -42.41
N LYS A 166 22.35 -2.68 -41.56
CA LYS A 166 23.65 -3.37 -41.53
C LYS A 166 23.79 -4.44 -40.43
N VAL A 167 22.79 -4.57 -39.55
CA VAL A 167 22.85 -5.57 -38.48
C VAL A 167 22.20 -6.84 -38.98
N PRO A 168 22.93 -7.98 -39.09
CA PRO A 168 22.28 -9.24 -39.33
C PRO A 168 21.23 -9.49 -38.24
N LEU A 169 20.20 -10.28 -38.58
CA LEU A 169 19.13 -10.65 -37.66
C LEU A 169 19.72 -11.17 -36.36
N ARG A 170 19.92 -10.31 -35.39
CA ARG A 170 20.46 -10.60 -34.06
C ARG A 170 19.42 -10.22 -33.05
N ILE A 171 19.00 -11.17 -32.28
CA ILE A 171 18.22 -10.90 -31.10
C ILE A 171 19.19 -10.29 -30.07
N GLN A 172 19.05 -8.99 -29.79
CA GLN A 172 19.84 -8.33 -28.75
C GLN A 172 19.04 -8.39 -27.46
N MET A 173 19.65 -8.76 -26.38
CA MET A 173 19.07 -8.72 -25.06
C MET A 173 19.73 -7.61 -24.24
N GLY A 174 18.93 -6.64 -23.81
CA GLY A 174 19.36 -5.54 -22.97
C GLY A 174 20.16 -4.44 -23.69
N SER A 175 20.57 -3.44 -22.91
CA SER A 175 21.39 -2.32 -23.35
C SER A 175 22.82 -2.71 -23.74
N ALA A 176 23.27 -3.91 -23.38
CA ALA A 176 24.53 -4.50 -23.84
C ALA A 176 24.27 -5.24 -25.15
N ASN A 177 25.11 -5.03 -26.16
CA ASN A 177 25.08 -5.67 -27.48
C ASN A 177 25.33 -7.20 -27.41
N VAL A 178 24.60 -7.91 -26.59
CA VAL A 178 24.72 -9.38 -26.47
C VAL A 178 23.78 -10.01 -27.45
N ASP A 179 24.30 -10.80 -28.39
CA ASP A 179 23.46 -11.52 -29.32
C ASP A 179 22.77 -12.71 -28.61
N PHE A 180 21.57 -13.03 -29.02
CA PHE A 180 20.76 -14.11 -28.47
C PHE A 180 21.49 -15.48 -28.44
N THR A 181 22.27 -15.76 -29.45
CA THR A 181 23.01 -17.02 -29.54
C THR A 181 24.11 -17.08 -28.50
N SER A 182 24.79 -15.98 -28.22
CA SER A 182 25.80 -15.90 -27.13
C SER A 182 25.17 -16.13 -25.77
N GLN A 183 23.97 -15.65 -25.53
CA GLN A 183 23.27 -15.92 -24.28
C GLN A 183 22.86 -17.37 -24.14
N LEU A 184 22.34 -18.01 -25.19
CA LEU A 184 22.04 -19.44 -25.13
C LEU A 184 23.29 -20.27 -24.84
N VAL A 185 24.42 -19.93 -25.46
CA VAL A 185 25.71 -20.57 -25.18
C VAL A 185 26.14 -20.34 -23.71
N GLN A 186 25.86 -19.17 -23.16
CA GLN A 186 26.16 -18.88 -21.77
C GLN A 186 25.29 -19.71 -20.81
N LEU A 187 23.96 -19.78 -21.07
CA LEU A 187 23.05 -20.63 -20.30
C LEU A 187 23.48 -22.10 -20.31
N GLU A 188 23.89 -22.63 -21.48
CA GLU A 188 24.41 -23.99 -21.59
C GLU A 188 25.69 -24.19 -20.76
N LYS A 189 26.63 -23.24 -20.78
CA LYS A 189 27.85 -23.27 -19.98
C LYS A 189 27.59 -23.23 -18.48
N GLU A 190 26.54 -22.52 -18.07
CA GLU A 190 26.10 -22.41 -16.67
C GLU A 190 25.28 -23.61 -16.20
N GLY A 191 25.04 -24.58 -17.10
CA GLY A 191 24.25 -25.77 -16.80
C GLY A 191 22.77 -25.50 -16.61
N TYR A 192 22.23 -24.53 -17.37
CA TYR A 192 20.78 -24.24 -17.36
C TYR A 192 19.99 -25.52 -17.71
N PRO A 193 19.10 -25.97 -16.81
CA PRO A 193 18.56 -27.33 -16.90
C PRO A 193 17.36 -27.47 -17.85
N TYR A 194 16.90 -26.37 -18.47
CA TYR A 194 15.69 -26.35 -19.28
C TYR A 194 16.04 -26.19 -20.77
N ASP A 195 15.21 -26.75 -21.65
CA ASP A 195 15.35 -26.66 -23.10
C ASP A 195 14.63 -25.48 -23.73
N PHE A 196 14.33 -24.45 -22.96
CA PHE A 196 13.70 -23.21 -23.38
C PHE A 196 14.31 -22.01 -22.69
N THR A 197 14.13 -20.83 -23.28
CA THR A 197 14.25 -19.52 -22.63
C THR A 197 13.16 -18.61 -23.11
N VAL A 198 12.89 -17.53 -22.38
CA VAL A 198 11.82 -16.58 -22.70
C VAL A 198 12.40 -15.20 -22.93
N LEU A 199 11.93 -14.54 -23.97
CA LEU A 199 12.25 -13.18 -24.32
C LEU A 199 10.98 -12.35 -24.22
N SER A 200 10.99 -11.28 -23.44
CA SER A 200 9.98 -10.25 -23.50
C SER A 200 10.21 -9.43 -24.77
N TRP A 201 9.21 -9.34 -25.61
CA TRP A 201 9.31 -8.51 -26.80
C TRP A 201 8.70 -7.14 -26.57
N SER A 202 9.56 -6.17 -26.39
CA SER A 202 9.23 -4.75 -26.39
C SER A 202 10.37 -4.03 -27.09
N LEU A 203 10.07 -3.12 -28.02
CA LEU A 203 11.10 -2.32 -28.69
C LEU A 203 11.79 -1.38 -27.69
N TRP A 204 11.02 -0.88 -26.74
CA TRP A 204 11.45 0.08 -25.74
C TRP A 204 10.37 0.22 -24.67
N ASP A 205 10.63 0.97 -23.62
CA ASP A 205 9.66 1.41 -22.65
C ASP A 205 8.53 2.21 -23.31
N ASN A 206 7.25 1.89 -22.98
CA ASN A 206 6.06 2.55 -23.51
C ASN A 206 5.97 2.61 -25.05
N CYS A 207 6.44 1.59 -25.74
CA CYS A 207 6.48 1.59 -27.21
C CYS A 207 5.22 1.00 -27.84
N PRO A 208 4.94 1.37 -29.12
CA PRO A 208 3.88 0.75 -29.88
C PRO A 208 4.23 -0.71 -30.23
N LEU A 209 3.20 -1.47 -30.61
CA LEU A 209 3.35 -2.85 -31.07
C LEU A 209 4.26 -2.92 -32.32
N ASP A 210 5.14 -3.93 -32.32
CA ASP A 210 6.02 -4.22 -33.46
C ASP A 210 5.40 -5.22 -34.42
N ALA A 211 4.91 -4.75 -35.54
CA ALA A 211 4.30 -5.56 -36.58
C ALA A 211 5.30 -6.45 -37.34
N ASP A 212 6.60 -6.19 -37.22
CA ASP A 212 7.64 -6.91 -37.93
C ASP A 212 8.09 -8.21 -37.26
N VAL A 213 7.77 -8.39 -35.96
CA VAL A 213 8.18 -9.58 -35.17
C VAL A 213 7.80 -10.91 -35.81
N PRO A 214 6.57 -11.12 -36.29
CA PRO A 214 6.21 -12.40 -36.94
C PRO A 214 7.06 -12.72 -38.15
N TYR A 215 7.37 -11.73 -38.97
CA TYR A 215 8.22 -11.90 -40.16
C TYR A 215 9.67 -12.22 -39.76
N ALA A 216 10.19 -11.58 -38.76
CA ALA A 216 11.54 -11.86 -38.24
C ALA A 216 11.64 -13.27 -37.67
N VAL A 217 10.62 -13.75 -36.95
CA VAL A 217 10.54 -15.13 -36.44
C VAL A 217 10.42 -16.12 -37.57
N GLN A 218 9.59 -15.84 -38.59
CA GLN A 218 9.47 -16.68 -39.77
C GLN A 218 10.80 -16.81 -40.52
N GLU A 219 11.50 -15.70 -40.75
CA GLU A 219 12.82 -15.68 -41.37
C GLU A 219 13.84 -16.49 -40.58
N TRP A 220 13.90 -16.30 -39.26
CA TRP A 220 14.78 -17.08 -38.37
C TRP A 220 14.48 -18.58 -38.47
N ASN A 221 13.24 -18.96 -38.28
CA ASN A 221 12.83 -20.38 -38.30
C ASN A 221 13.02 -21.06 -39.65
N SER A 222 13.06 -20.29 -40.76
CA SER A 222 13.36 -20.83 -42.10
C SER A 222 14.84 -21.06 -42.32
N LYS A 223 15.69 -20.27 -41.71
CA LYS A 223 17.16 -20.30 -41.86
C LYS A 223 17.86 -21.25 -40.91
N TYR A 224 17.36 -21.37 -39.68
CA TYR A 224 18.02 -22.11 -38.61
C TYR A 224 17.17 -23.26 -38.08
N ALA A 225 17.79 -24.42 -37.92
CA ALA A 225 17.15 -25.59 -37.35
C ALA A 225 16.96 -25.45 -35.82
N TYR A 226 17.87 -24.75 -35.16
CA TYR A 226 17.91 -24.53 -33.70
C TYR A 226 18.57 -23.18 -33.36
N PRO A 227 18.13 -22.47 -32.34
CA PRO A 227 16.84 -22.69 -31.66
C PRO A 227 15.65 -22.31 -32.53
N LYS A 228 14.50 -22.91 -32.27
CA LYS A 228 13.22 -22.46 -32.85
C LYS A 228 12.64 -21.34 -31.96
N ILE A 229 12.09 -20.32 -32.61
CA ILE A 229 11.43 -19.20 -31.93
C ILE A 229 9.93 -19.35 -32.10
N LYS A 230 9.17 -19.17 -31.03
CA LYS A 230 7.71 -19.19 -31.04
C LYS A 230 7.18 -17.96 -30.33
N ILE A 231 6.27 -17.21 -30.94
CA ILE A 231 5.54 -16.12 -30.35
C ILE A 231 4.35 -16.72 -29.57
N CYS A 232 4.21 -16.40 -28.29
CA CYS A 232 3.14 -16.92 -27.43
C CYS A 232 2.73 -15.90 -26.37
N GLY A 233 1.58 -16.11 -25.75
CA GLY A 233 1.15 -15.39 -24.54
C GLY A 233 1.65 -16.04 -23.27
N GLY A 234 1.42 -15.37 -22.11
CA GLY A 234 1.88 -15.81 -20.80
C GLY A 234 1.36 -17.20 -20.41
N HIS A 235 0.08 -17.48 -20.61
CA HIS A 235 -0.51 -18.79 -20.31
C HIS A 235 0.18 -19.94 -21.08
N GLU A 236 0.46 -19.74 -22.37
CA GLU A 236 1.01 -20.81 -23.22
C GLU A 236 2.40 -21.24 -22.77
N ILE A 237 3.25 -20.28 -22.37
CA ILE A 237 4.60 -20.61 -21.87
C ILE A 237 4.54 -21.19 -20.46
N MET A 238 3.76 -20.62 -19.55
CA MET A 238 3.73 -21.06 -18.16
C MET A 238 3.08 -22.44 -18.00
N SER A 239 2.03 -22.74 -18.74
CA SER A 239 1.41 -24.07 -18.76
C SER A 239 2.36 -25.13 -19.30
N MET A 240 3.15 -24.81 -20.34
CA MET A 240 4.19 -25.72 -20.87
C MET A 240 5.27 -26.00 -19.81
N ILE A 241 5.70 -24.97 -19.06
CA ILE A 241 6.69 -25.14 -17.96
C ILE A 241 6.11 -26.03 -16.87
N GLU A 242 4.86 -25.81 -16.45
CA GLU A 242 4.20 -26.64 -15.45
C GLU A 242 4.07 -28.09 -15.90
N GLU A 243 3.60 -28.33 -17.12
CA GLU A 243 3.40 -29.67 -17.67
C GLU A 243 4.72 -30.44 -17.73
N LYS A 244 5.78 -29.77 -18.22
CA LYS A 244 7.04 -30.44 -18.52
C LYS A 244 7.96 -30.57 -17.29
N TYR A 245 7.97 -29.57 -16.42
CA TYR A 245 8.94 -29.47 -15.32
C TYR A 245 8.30 -29.32 -13.95
N GLY A 246 7.01 -29.05 -13.83
CA GLY A 246 6.34 -28.65 -12.59
C GLY A 246 6.55 -29.58 -11.39
N LYS A 247 6.78 -30.89 -11.64
CA LYS A 247 7.01 -31.87 -10.57
C LYS A 247 8.38 -31.75 -9.92
N ASP A 248 9.38 -31.25 -10.66
CA ASP A 248 10.79 -31.22 -10.26
C ASP A 248 11.24 -29.80 -9.86
N LEU A 249 10.35 -28.81 -9.96
CA LEU A 249 10.67 -27.44 -9.61
C LEU A 249 10.85 -27.25 -8.08
N PRO A 250 11.83 -26.44 -7.67
CA PRO A 250 12.02 -26.12 -6.27
C PRO A 250 10.84 -25.33 -5.71
N VAL A 251 10.69 -25.34 -4.37
CA VAL A 251 9.65 -24.66 -3.62
C VAL A 251 10.27 -23.56 -2.76
N VAL A 252 9.78 -22.33 -2.89
CA VAL A 252 10.24 -21.15 -2.17
C VAL A 252 9.10 -20.59 -1.31
N LYS A 253 9.45 -20.01 -0.16
CA LYS A 253 8.55 -19.30 0.75
C LYS A 253 9.14 -17.92 1.07
N GLY A 254 8.29 -17.01 1.51
CA GLY A 254 8.68 -15.70 2.01
C GLY A 254 8.29 -14.56 1.06
N ASP A 255 8.44 -13.34 1.56
CA ASP A 255 8.06 -12.10 0.90
C ASP A 255 9.16 -11.59 -0.03
N TYR A 256 8.82 -11.25 -1.24
CA TYR A 256 9.70 -10.53 -2.16
C TYR A 256 9.50 -9.02 -1.97
N THR A 257 10.00 -8.50 -0.85
CA THR A 257 9.81 -7.13 -0.39
C THR A 257 10.15 -6.10 -1.47
N GLU A 258 9.21 -5.21 -1.75
CA GLU A 258 9.25 -4.28 -2.88
C GLU A 258 10.24 -3.14 -2.67
N TYR A 259 10.86 -2.72 -3.77
CA TYR A 259 11.87 -1.66 -3.79
C TYR A 259 11.32 -0.27 -4.10
N TRP A 260 10.21 -0.17 -4.84
CA TRP A 260 9.74 1.10 -5.39
C TRP A 260 8.60 1.76 -4.61
N THR A 261 8.31 1.25 -3.44
CA THR A 261 7.29 1.81 -2.53
C THR A 261 7.69 3.17 -1.93
N ASP A 262 8.95 3.59 -2.06
CA ASP A 262 9.40 4.91 -1.62
C ASP A 262 8.63 6.07 -2.27
N GLY A 263 8.10 5.88 -3.49
CA GLY A 263 7.23 6.83 -4.16
C GLY A 263 6.02 7.30 -3.35
N LEU A 264 5.51 6.46 -2.44
CA LEU A 264 4.42 6.82 -1.53
C LEU A 264 4.74 8.05 -0.67
N GLY A 265 5.98 8.17 -0.23
CA GLY A 265 6.44 9.30 0.58
C GLY A 265 6.57 10.60 -0.21
N THR A 266 6.62 10.54 -1.56
CA THR A 266 6.68 11.73 -2.42
C THR A 266 5.33 12.39 -2.63
N ALA A 267 4.24 11.66 -2.34
CA ALA A 267 2.85 12.10 -2.43
C ALA A 267 2.09 11.78 -1.14
N ALA A 268 2.68 12.11 0.01
CA ALA A 268 2.23 11.66 1.33
C ALA A 268 0.76 11.96 1.64
N ARG A 269 0.26 13.17 1.28
CA ARG A 269 -1.16 13.53 1.44
C ARG A 269 -2.08 12.61 0.65
N LEU A 270 -1.76 12.40 -0.64
CA LEU A 270 -2.57 11.57 -1.53
C LEU A 270 -2.50 10.10 -1.13
N THR A 271 -1.33 9.64 -0.68
CA THR A 271 -1.17 8.30 -0.10
C THR A 271 -2.08 8.09 1.10
N ALA A 272 -2.13 9.06 2.03
CA ALA A 272 -3.03 9.01 3.19
C ALA A 272 -4.51 9.00 2.74
N MET A 273 -4.90 9.83 1.77
CA MET A 273 -6.26 9.84 1.20
C MET A 273 -6.64 8.46 0.64
N ASN A 274 -5.77 7.85 -0.19
CA ASN A 274 -6.04 6.55 -0.78
C ASN A 274 -6.15 5.44 0.28
N ARG A 275 -5.28 5.45 1.29
CA ARG A 275 -5.36 4.49 2.42
C ARG A 275 -6.68 4.59 3.16
N ASN A 276 -7.13 5.80 3.48
CA ASN A 276 -8.42 6.02 4.13
C ASN A 276 -9.60 5.64 3.22
N ALA A 277 -9.51 5.89 1.90
CA ALA A 277 -10.54 5.50 0.94
C ALA A 277 -10.73 3.98 0.86
N LYS A 278 -9.63 3.21 0.83
CA LYS A 278 -9.64 1.73 0.84
C LYS A 278 -10.45 1.18 2.02
N GLU A 279 -10.14 1.65 3.22
CA GLU A 279 -10.81 1.21 4.46
C GLU A 279 -12.28 1.64 4.48
N ARG A 280 -12.57 2.85 4.00
CA ARG A 280 -13.95 3.40 3.95
C ARG A 280 -14.84 2.62 3.00
N VAL A 281 -14.35 2.24 1.80
CA VAL A 281 -15.16 1.42 0.87
C VAL A 281 -15.42 0.04 1.48
N SER A 282 -14.45 -0.59 2.11
CA SER A 282 -14.65 -1.88 2.79
C SER A 282 -15.69 -1.79 3.92
N GLN A 283 -15.68 -0.69 4.69
CA GLN A 283 -16.75 -0.43 5.69
C GLN A 283 -18.10 -0.22 5.03
N ALA A 284 -18.17 0.54 3.94
CA ALA A 284 -19.41 0.80 3.22
C ALA A 284 -20.03 -0.50 2.68
N GLU A 285 -19.25 -1.40 2.10
CA GLU A 285 -19.72 -2.71 1.63
C GLU A 285 -20.30 -3.56 2.76
N THR A 286 -19.65 -3.53 3.93
CA THR A 286 -20.16 -4.20 5.13
C THR A 286 -21.47 -3.58 5.61
N LEU A 287 -21.54 -2.24 5.69
CA LEU A 287 -22.77 -1.52 6.09
C LEU A 287 -23.91 -1.79 5.12
N TRP A 288 -23.67 -1.79 3.82
CA TRP A 288 -24.67 -2.20 2.83
C TRP A 288 -25.22 -3.59 3.09
N SER A 289 -24.32 -4.54 3.42
CA SER A 289 -24.73 -5.91 3.76
C SER A 289 -25.56 -5.98 5.04
N MET A 290 -25.33 -5.08 6.01
CA MET A 290 -26.06 -5.02 7.28
C MET A 290 -27.40 -4.28 7.15
N LEU A 291 -27.50 -3.26 6.32
CA LEU A 291 -28.61 -2.29 6.32
C LEU A 291 -29.50 -2.35 5.07
N ALA A 292 -29.17 -3.16 4.09
CA ALA A 292 -29.76 -3.12 2.75
C ALA A 292 -31.28 -3.41 2.67
N ASP A 293 -31.92 -3.98 3.67
CA ASP A 293 -33.38 -4.27 3.78
C ASP A 293 -34.08 -4.48 2.40
N GLY A 294 -33.45 -5.29 1.53
CA GLY A 294 -33.92 -5.58 0.16
C GLY A 294 -33.51 -4.59 -0.93
N HIS A 295 -32.79 -3.51 -0.62
CA HIS A 295 -32.22 -2.61 -1.60
C HIS A 295 -30.92 -3.20 -2.20
N ALA A 296 -30.73 -3.05 -3.52
CA ALA A 296 -29.50 -3.48 -4.17
C ALA A 296 -28.36 -2.50 -3.80
N ALA A 297 -27.19 -3.07 -3.45
CA ALA A 297 -26.00 -2.25 -3.25
C ALA A 297 -25.62 -1.51 -4.54
N PRO A 298 -25.10 -0.28 -4.46
CA PRO A 298 -24.65 0.52 -5.61
C PRO A 298 -23.33 -0.04 -6.16
N ARG A 299 -23.43 -1.17 -6.82
CA ARG A 299 -22.24 -1.94 -7.28
C ARG A 299 -21.38 -1.17 -8.25
N GLU A 300 -21.99 -0.38 -9.12
CA GLU A 300 -21.26 0.41 -10.12
C GLU A 300 -20.43 1.51 -9.45
N GLU A 301 -20.98 2.20 -8.48
CA GLU A 301 -20.32 3.25 -7.70
C GLU A 301 -19.19 2.67 -6.85
N MET A 302 -19.41 1.50 -6.22
CA MET A 302 -18.37 0.78 -5.47
C MET A 302 -17.24 0.31 -6.38
N ASP A 303 -17.56 -0.22 -7.56
CA ASP A 303 -16.58 -0.64 -8.56
C ASP A 303 -15.73 0.54 -9.07
N GLU A 304 -16.36 1.68 -9.29
CA GLU A 304 -15.65 2.90 -9.68
C GLU A 304 -14.75 3.41 -8.54
N ALA A 305 -15.20 3.35 -7.28
CA ALA A 305 -14.37 3.69 -6.14
C ALA A 305 -13.12 2.79 -6.07
N TRP A 306 -13.28 1.48 -6.17
CA TRP A 306 -12.15 0.54 -6.22
C TRP A 306 -11.25 0.78 -7.43
N ARG A 307 -11.80 1.11 -8.59
CA ARG A 307 -11.00 1.41 -9.77
C ARG A 307 -10.06 2.60 -9.56
N TYR A 308 -10.55 3.69 -8.98
CA TYR A 308 -9.71 4.85 -8.67
C TYR A 308 -8.70 4.58 -7.55
N ILE A 309 -9.07 3.79 -6.56
CA ILE A 309 -8.17 3.29 -5.52
C ILE A 309 -6.99 2.53 -6.14
N ILE A 310 -7.26 1.59 -7.05
CA ILE A 310 -6.23 0.78 -7.73
C ILE A 310 -5.35 1.66 -8.62
N LEU A 311 -5.91 2.65 -9.32
CA LEU A 311 -5.15 3.64 -10.08
C LEU A 311 -4.19 4.45 -9.20
N GLY A 312 -4.55 4.72 -7.93
CA GLY A 312 -3.69 5.32 -6.93
C GLY A 312 -2.62 4.39 -6.36
N SER A 313 -2.72 3.08 -6.57
CA SER A 313 -1.74 2.06 -6.16
C SER A 313 -0.77 1.65 -7.28
N GLU A 314 -0.91 2.23 -8.47
CA GLU A 314 0.00 2.08 -9.59
C GLU A 314 1.38 2.64 -9.23
N HIS A 315 2.47 2.10 -9.77
CA HIS A 315 3.84 2.35 -9.32
C HIS A 315 4.42 3.73 -9.68
N THR A 316 3.71 4.56 -10.44
CA THR A 316 4.18 5.88 -10.90
C THR A 316 3.23 6.98 -10.43
N TRP A 317 3.74 7.95 -9.65
CA TRP A 317 2.89 9.03 -9.11
C TRP A 317 2.97 10.33 -9.91
N CYS A 318 4.07 10.54 -10.63
CA CYS A 318 4.29 11.73 -11.46
C CYS A 318 5.31 11.40 -12.55
N PHE A 319 5.49 12.32 -13.48
CA PHE A 319 6.62 12.32 -14.41
C PHE A 319 7.41 13.60 -14.19
N GLU A 320 8.65 13.50 -13.71
CA GLU A 320 9.52 14.67 -13.61
C GLU A 320 10.36 14.81 -14.86
N ASN A 321 10.20 15.93 -15.54
CA ASN A 321 11.04 16.34 -16.65
C ASN A 321 11.19 17.87 -16.66
N PRO A 322 12.30 18.39 -16.16
CA PRO A 322 12.53 19.85 -16.10
C PRO A 322 12.45 20.54 -17.45
N SER A 323 12.67 19.83 -18.57
CA SER A 323 12.56 20.38 -19.92
C SER A 323 11.12 20.47 -20.45
N GLU A 324 10.17 19.82 -19.79
CA GLU A 324 8.76 19.76 -20.19
C GLU A 324 7.79 20.03 -19.02
N PRO A 325 7.88 21.21 -18.35
CA PRO A 325 7.14 21.46 -17.12
C PRO A 325 5.62 21.41 -17.29
N PHE A 326 5.09 21.82 -18.45
CA PHE A 326 3.64 21.75 -18.72
C PHE A 326 3.14 20.29 -18.81
N PHE A 327 3.93 19.42 -19.41
CA PHE A 327 3.59 18.02 -19.53
C PHE A 327 3.64 17.34 -18.16
N GLN A 328 4.66 17.63 -17.39
CA GLN A 328 4.79 17.17 -16.00
C GLN A 328 3.60 17.59 -15.14
N GLU A 329 3.20 18.88 -15.20
CA GLU A 329 2.04 19.39 -14.46
C GLU A 329 0.75 18.72 -14.90
N ALA A 330 0.56 18.51 -16.21
CA ALA A 330 -0.62 17.83 -16.74
C ALA A 330 -0.73 16.38 -16.24
N ILE A 331 0.37 15.62 -16.27
CA ILE A 331 0.40 14.25 -15.74
C ILE A 331 0.10 14.27 -14.24
N TRP A 332 0.72 15.16 -13.48
CA TRP A 332 0.51 15.26 -12.04
C TRP A 332 -0.95 15.56 -11.68
N LYS A 333 -1.60 16.47 -12.40
CA LYS A 333 -3.03 16.76 -12.22
C LYS A 333 -3.92 15.55 -12.47
N VAL A 334 -3.62 14.78 -13.53
CA VAL A 334 -4.36 13.54 -13.82
C VAL A 334 -4.16 12.52 -12.70
N LYS A 335 -2.92 12.31 -12.25
CA LYS A 335 -2.65 11.38 -11.14
C LYS A 335 -3.33 11.82 -9.85
N GLN A 336 -3.27 13.12 -9.51
CA GLN A 336 -3.98 13.67 -8.34
C GLN A 336 -5.49 13.41 -8.41
N SER A 337 -6.10 13.53 -9.59
CA SER A 337 -7.55 13.31 -9.74
C SER A 337 -7.97 11.89 -9.36
N TYR A 338 -7.12 10.88 -9.56
CA TYR A 338 -7.44 9.50 -9.15
C TYR A 338 -7.62 9.38 -7.62
N PHE A 339 -6.77 10.04 -6.86
CA PHE A 339 -6.85 10.04 -5.39
C PHE A 339 -8.07 10.82 -4.89
N HIS A 340 -8.39 11.96 -5.50
CA HIS A 340 -9.57 12.74 -5.16
C HIS A 340 -10.87 11.97 -5.50
N GLU A 341 -10.94 11.36 -6.69
CA GLU A 341 -12.06 10.50 -7.05
C GLU A 341 -12.21 9.31 -6.09
N ALA A 342 -11.10 8.67 -5.68
CA ALA A 342 -11.14 7.60 -4.70
C ALA A 342 -11.69 8.09 -3.35
N GLU A 343 -11.26 9.26 -2.87
CA GLU A 343 -11.76 9.86 -1.63
C GLU A 343 -13.24 10.20 -1.74
N ASP A 344 -13.63 10.97 -2.73
CA ASP A 344 -15.01 11.47 -2.90
C ASP A 344 -15.98 10.30 -3.06
N ARG A 345 -15.67 9.31 -3.90
CA ARG A 345 -16.50 8.13 -4.12
C ARG A 345 -16.59 7.25 -2.87
N SER A 346 -15.50 7.09 -2.13
CA SER A 346 -15.54 6.30 -0.90
C SER A 346 -16.40 6.96 0.19
N ILE A 347 -16.41 8.29 0.26
CA ILE A 347 -17.32 9.05 1.13
C ILE A 347 -18.76 8.85 0.67
N MET A 348 -19.03 9.03 -0.64
CA MET A 348 -20.36 8.88 -1.20
C MET A 348 -20.97 7.50 -0.93
N VAL A 349 -20.24 6.40 -1.19
CA VAL A 349 -20.78 5.04 -0.97
C VAL A 349 -20.99 4.74 0.52
N LEU A 350 -20.20 5.34 1.43
CA LEU A 350 -20.41 5.23 2.87
C LEU A 350 -21.66 6.00 3.31
N ASP A 351 -21.83 7.24 2.86
CA ASP A 351 -23.00 8.06 3.18
C ASP A 351 -24.29 7.42 2.66
N GLU A 352 -24.26 6.87 1.45
CA GLU A 352 -25.37 6.13 0.87
C GLU A 352 -25.69 4.85 1.67
N ALA A 353 -24.68 4.15 2.18
CA ALA A 353 -24.89 2.97 3.03
C ALA A 353 -25.59 3.32 4.35
N LEU A 354 -25.34 4.52 4.89
CA LEU A 354 -25.96 5.03 6.13
C LEU A 354 -27.33 5.65 5.94
N ALA A 355 -27.69 6.08 4.71
CA ALA A 355 -28.94 6.75 4.41
C ALA A 355 -30.21 5.98 4.88
N PRO A 356 -30.33 4.64 4.68
CA PRO A 356 -31.49 3.89 5.17
C PRO A 356 -31.62 3.89 6.69
N ALA A 357 -30.54 4.02 7.44
CA ALA A 357 -30.59 4.10 8.90
C ALA A 357 -31.13 5.42 9.43
N THR A 358 -31.06 6.49 8.62
CA THR A 358 -31.58 7.85 8.96
C THR A 358 -33.02 8.07 8.55
N ASP A 359 -33.60 7.26 7.64
CA ASP A 359 -34.90 7.46 7.06
C ASP A 359 -35.96 6.50 7.61
N LYS A 360 -36.32 6.63 8.89
CA LYS A 360 -37.44 5.90 9.51
C LYS A 360 -38.69 6.75 9.65
N SER A 361 -39.12 7.52 8.62
CA SER A 361 -40.43 8.10 8.57
C SER A 361 -41.01 8.05 7.14
N ASP A 362 -41.99 7.20 6.99
CA ASP A 362 -42.99 7.23 5.89
C ASP A 362 -42.47 7.05 4.44
N GLY A 363 -41.75 5.95 4.16
CA GLY A 363 -41.66 5.39 2.79
C GLY A 363 -41.04 6.30 1.73
N GLY A 364 -40.20 7.26 2.08
CA GLY A 364 -39.58 8.19 1.15
C GLY A 364 -38.04 8.16 1.26
N LEU A 365 -37.38 7.81 0.17
CA LEU A 365 -35.91 7.87 0.00
C LEU A 365 -35.49 9.35 -0.13
N GLY A 366 -34.97 9.94 0.93
CA GLY A 366 -34.36 11.27 0.89
C GLY A 366 -33.82 11.70 2.26
N PRO A 367 -32.68 12.41 2.32
CA PRO A 367 -32.13 12.86 3.58
C PRO A 367 -33.08 13.86 4.23
N LYS A 368 -33.88 13.39 5.18
CA LYS A 368 -34.59 14.26 6.10
C LYS A 368 -33.67 14.54 7.29
N GLU A 369 -33.78 15.76 7.82
CA GLU A 369 -33.05 16.19 9.03
C GLU A 369 -33.02 15.05 10.06
N GLY A 370 -31.84 14.72 10.58
CA GLY A 370 -31.65 13.63 11.55
C GLY A 370 -32.62 13.74 12.72
N PRO A 371 -32.87 12.68 13.47
CA PRO A 371 -33.98 12.61 14.42
C PRO A 371 -34.00 13.85 15.30
N SER A 372 -35.11 14.58 15.23
CA SER A 372 -35.33 15.88 15.92
C SER A 372 -35.12 15.80 17.45
N ASP A 373 -34.91 14.59 17.98
CA ASP A 373 -34.71 14.29 19.39
C ASP A 373 -33.27 14.11 19.86
N GLY A 374 -32.27 14.23 18.95
CA GLY A 374 -30.83 14.09 19.28
C GLY A 374 -30.35 12.64 19.35
N GLY A 375 -31.06 11.72 18.70
CA GLY A 375 -30.65 10.32 18.57
C GLY A 375 -29.39 10.16 17.71
N VAL A 376 -28.50 9.22 18.09
CA VAL A 376 -27.28 8.83 17.39
C VAL A 376 -27.26 7.32 17.31
N ALA A 377 -27.17 6.76 16.12
CA ALA A 377 -26.91 5.34 15.89
C ALA A 377 -25.42 5.16 15.59
N VAL A 378 -24.78 4.22 16.25
CA VAL A 378 -23.36 3.90 16.09
C VAL A 378 -23.25 2.49 15.60
N PHE A 379 -22.60 2.28 14.46
CA PHE A 379 -22.47 0.98 13.81
C PHE A 379 -21.07 0.42 13.97
N ASN A 380 -21.00 -0.88 14.20
CA ASN A 380 -19.78 -1.68 14.20
C ASN A 380 -19.78 -2.62 12.99
N THR A 381 -18.82 -2.44 12.10
CA THR A 381 -18.65 -3.25 10.88
C THR A 381 -17.79 -4.51 11.09
N HIS A 382 -17.29 -4.74 12.31
CA HIS A 382 -16.47 -5.91 12.63
C HIS A 382 -17.31 -7.10 13.15
N THR A 383 -16.74 -8.28 13.06
CA THR A 383 -17.36 -9.54 13.53
C THR A 383 -17.15 -9.81 15.04
N TRP A 384 -16.67 -8.81 15.79
CA TRP A 384 -16.51 -8.81 17.24
C TRP A 384 -17.02 -7.50 17.84
N LYS A 385 -17.26 -7.47 19.14
CA LYS A 385 -17.63 -6.23 19.85
C LYS A 385 -16.51 -5.22 19.81
N GLN A 386 -16.85 -3.95 19.65
CA GLN A 386 -15.90 -2.85 19.58
C GLN A 386 -16.25 -1.74 20.59
N ASP A 387 -15.21 -1.22 21.24
CA ASP A 387 -15.25 0.03 21.99
C ASP A 387 -14.61 1.13 21.13
N GLY A 388 -15.16 2.35 21.18
CA GLY A 388 -14.58 3.44 20.41
C GLY A 388 -15.12 4.81 20.78
N ILE A 389 -14.38 5.84 20.38
CA ILE A 389 -14.81 7.22 20.48
C ILE A 389 -15.71 7.57 19.31
N VAL A 390 -16.85 8.16 19.63
CA VAL A 390 -17.76 8.78 18.66
C VAL A 390 -17.61 10.29 18.78
N THR A 391 -17.45 10.98 17.67
CA THR A 391 -17.29 12.43 17.59
C THR A 391 -18.49 13.03 16.86
N LEU A 392 -19.15 13.96 17.52
CA LEU A 392 -20.26 14.72 16.96
C LEU A 392 -19.84 16.18 16.77
N SER A 393 -20.18 16.75 15.63
CA SER A 393 -19.95 18.17 15.39
C SER A 393 -20.69 19.05 16.42
N ALA A 394 -20.28 20.30 16.55
CA ALA A 394 -20.98 21.27 17.40
C ALA A 394 -22.46 21.43 17.01
N LYS A 395 -22.81 21.28 15.72
CA LYS A 395 -24.19 21.35 15.21
C LYS A 395 -25.01 20.15 15.67
N GLU A 396 -24.50 18.94 15.48
CA GLU A 396 -25.17 17.67 15.85
C GLU A 396 -25.36 17.56 17.36
N SER A 397 -24.42 18.06 18.14
CA SER A 397 -24.44 18.05 19.60
C SER A 397 -24.94 19.35 20.25
N SER A 398 -25.66 20.18 19.50
CA SER A 398 -26.12 21.50 19.97
C SER A 398 -27.11 21.45 21.15
N LYS A 399 -27.73 20.31 21.45
CA LYS A 399 -28.63 20.12 22.59
C LYS A 399 -27.95 20.17 23.96
N GLY A 400 -26.67 19.76 24.05
CA GLY A 400 -25.91 19.75 25.30
C GLY A 400 -24.74 18.79 25.27
N ASP A 401 -24.16 18.55 26.44
CA ASP A 401 -22.95 17.73 26.58
C ASP A 401 -23.20 16.36 27.24
N ARG A 402 -24.42 16.12 27.73
CA ARG A 402 -24.82 14.86 28.32
C ARG A 402 -25.23 13.87 27.27
N VAL A 403 -24.60 12.69 27.24
CA VAL A 403 -24.96 11.57 26.38
C VAL A 403 -25.56 10.46 27.24
N VAL A 404 -26.62 9.80 26.74
CA VAL A 404 -27.20 8.60 27.36
C VAL A 404 -27.27 7.47 26.33
N ASP A 405 -27.16 6.22 26.81
CA ASP A 405 -27.36 5.03 26.01
C ASP A 405 -28.85 4.72 25.76
N GLY A 406 -29.15 3.65 25.02
CA GLY A 406 -30.51 3.23 24.70
C GLY A 406 -31.35 2.85 25.93
N GLN A 407 -30.76 2.58 27.08
CA GLN A 407 -31.39 2.31 28.37
C GLN A 407 -31.58 3.57 29.22
N GLY A 408 -31.04 4.71 28.80
CA GLY A 408 -31.10 5.97 29.53
C GLY A 408 -29.97 6.17 30.55
N ASN A 409 -28.98 5.27 30.58
CA ASN A 409 -27.78 5.42 31.43
C ASN A 409 -26.88 6.50 30.88
N ALA A 410 -26.26 7.29 31.75
CA ALA A 410 -25.32 8.32 31.34
C ALA A 410 -24.03 7.68 30.81
N VAL A 411 -23.56 8.17 29.66
CA VAL A 411 -22.32 7.75 28.99
C VAL A 411 -21.27 8.84 29.19
N LEU A 412 -20.01 8.42 29.42
CA LEU A 412 -18.89 9.35 29.56
C LEU A 412 -18.71 10.15 28.26
N SER A 413 -18.83 11.46 28.35
CA SER A 413 -18.75 12.39 27.22
C SER A 413 -17.97 13.64 27.60
N GLN A 414 -17.45 14.36 26.60
CA GLN A 414 -16.68 15.59 26.79
C GLN A 414 -16.85 16.52 25.60
N ARG A 415 -17.05 17.82 25.86
CA ARG A 415 -16.91 18.88 24.85
C ARG A 415 -15.44 19.20 24.69
N LEU A 416 -14.90 19.00 23.49
CA LEU A 416 -13.51 19.34 23.16
C LEU A 416 -13.34 20.87 23.00
N SER A 417 -12.11 21.32 23.09
CA SER A 417 -11.73 22.73 22.86
C SER A 417 -12.06 23.22 21.44
N THR A 418 -12.18 22.30 20.46
CA THR A 418 -12.63 22.55 19.09
C THR A 418 -14.13 22.78 18.95
N GLY A 419 -14.92 22.46 19.98
CA GLY A 419 -16.37 22.55 20.01
C GLY A 419 -17.12 21.26 19.69
N GLU A 420 -16.44 20.19 19.29
CA GLU A 420 -17.00 18.86 19.06
C GLU A 420 -17.34 18.18 20.39
N LEU A 421 -18.42 17.37 20.39
CA LEU A 421 -18.76 16.51 21.52
C LEU A 421 -18.26 15.09 21.23
N VAL A 422 -17.43 14.58 22.11
CA VAL A 422 -16.99 13.17 22.04
C VAL A 422 -17.61 12.35 23.16
N PHE A 423 -17.91 11.08 22.90
CA PHE A 423 -18.32 10.13 23.91
C PHE A 423 -17.77 8.72 23.63
N LEU A 424 -17.66 7.91 24.68
CA LEU A 424 -17.19 6.55 24.56
C LEU A 424 -18.36 5.59 24.34
N ALA A 425 -18.48 5.04 23.15
CA ALA A 425 -19.40 3.94 22.88
C ALA A 425 -18.72 2.62 23.29
N LYS A 426 -19.36 1.86 24.17
CA LYS A 426 -18.84 0.58 24.69
C LYS A 426 -19.66 -0.58 24.20
N ASP A 427 -18.99 -1.75 24.04
CA ASP A 427 -19.61 -3.02 23.70
C ASP A 427 -20.54 -2.96 22.47
N VAL A 428 -20.23 -2.09 21.47
CA VAL A 428 -21.04 -2.05 20.25
C VAL A 428 -21.02 -3.43 19.60
N PRO A 429 -22.19 -4.08 19.41
CA PRO A 429 -22.22 -5.49 19.03
C PRO A 429 -21.63 -5.74 17.65
N ALA A 430 -21.07 -6.95 17.47
CA ALA A 430 -20.53 -7.40 16.18
C ALA A 430 -21.59 -7.29 15.07
N LEU A 431 -21.20 -6.71 13.91
CA LEU A 431 -22.08 -6.49 12.77
C LEU A 431 -23.46 -5.93 13.20
N GLY A 432 -23.42 -4.93 14.08
CA GLY A 432 -24.61 -4.38 14.71
C GLY A 432 -24.48 -2.92 15.07
N SER A 433 -25.45 -2.41 15.81
CA SER A 433 -25.48 -1.01 16.23
C SER A 433 -25.82 -0.82 17.70
N ALA A 434 -25.41 0.31 18.24
CA ALA A 434 -25.82 0.84 19.52
C ALA A 434 -26.44 2.23 19.34
N HIS A 435 -27.44 2.56 20.19
CA HIS A 435 -28.16 3.83 20.10
C HIS A 435 -27.84 4.71 21.29
N PHE A 436 -27.58 5.97 21.03
CA PHE A 436 -27.27 6.99 22.01
C PHE A 436 -28.16 8.22 21.79
N ARG A 437 -28.20 9.11 22.79
CA ARG A 437 -28.96 10.35 22.68
C ARG A 437 -28.22 11.50 23.37
N VAL A 438 -28.08 12.62 22.66
CA VAL A 438 -27.57 13.87 23.24
C VAL A 438 -28.71 14.58 23.97
N MET A 439 -28.50 14.89 25.24
CA MET A 439 -29.47 15.48 26.16
C MET A 439 -28.99 16.85 26.64
N LYS A 440 -29.93 17.67 27.06
CA LYS A 440 -29.64 18.92 27.82
C LYS A 440 -28.88 18.56 29.12
N GLY A 441 -27.93 19.38 29.48
CA GLY A 441 -27.18 19.23 30.73
C GLY A 441 -25.68 19.02 30.53
N ALA A 442 -24.96 18.97 31.64
CA ALA A 442 -23.51 18.78 31.64
C ALA A 442 -23.14 17.31 31.41
N ALA A 443 -21.98 17.09 30.86
CA ALA A 443 -21.33 15.79 30.74
C ALA A 443 -21.06 15.16 32.12
N VAL A 444 -20.96 13.83 32.17
CA VAL A 444 -20.51 13.11 33.36
C VAL A 444 -19.05 13.48 33.64
N GLN A 445 -18.74 13.84 34.90
CA GLN A 445 -17.41 14.26 35.31
C GLN A 445 -16.52 13.12 35.83
N GLU A 446 -17.07 11.94 36.02
CA GLU A 446 -16.36 10.77 36.51
C GLU A 446 -15.73 10.00 35.32
N GLY A 447 -14.44 10.22 35.06
CA GLY A 447 -13.64 9.54 34.04
C GLY A 447 -12.22 9.28 34.53
N GLY A 448 -11.51 8.38 33.84
CA GLY A 448 -10.19 7.92 34.26
C GLY A 448 -9.03 8.77 33.77
N CYS A 449 -9.29 9.76 32.90
CA CYS A 449 -8.21 10.58 32.34
C CYS A 449 -7.79 11.74 33.22
N SER A 450 -6.47 11.96 33.31
CA SER A 450 -5.86 13.13 33.98
C SER A 450 -4.59 13.58 33.28
N VAL A 451 -4.25 14.87 33.42
CA VAL A 451 -3.01 15.47 32.92
C VAL A 451 -2.37 16.32 34.01
N GLN A 452 -1.07 16.09 34.25
CA GLN A 452 -0.28 16.88 35.19
C GLN A 452 1.10 17.20 34.59
N GLY A 453 1.37 18.48 34.31
CA GLY A 453 2.57 18.89 33.57
C GLY A 453 2.62 18.23 32.19
N THR A 454 3.64 17.46 31.94
CA THR A 454 3.81 16.68 30.69
C THR A 454 3.43 15.19 30.84
N THR A 455 2.71 14.83 31.88
CA THR A 455 2.25 13.45 32.13
C THR A 455 0.75 13.34 31.90
N LEU A 456 0.37 12.38 31.05
CA LEU A 456 -0.99 11.95 30.77
C LEU A 456 -1.24 10.60 31.44
N GLU A 457 -2.41 10.40 32.00
CA GLU A 457 -2.83 9.12 32.60
C GLU A 457 -4.28 8.79 32.26
N ASN A 458 -4.54 7.50 32.13
CA ASN A 458 -5.89 6.92 32.17
C ASN A 458 -5.86 5.66 33.06
N GLU A 459 -6.91 4.84 33.01
CA GLU A 459 -7.04 3.61 33.81
C GLU A 459 -5.96 2.57 33.48
N PHE A 460 -5.42 2.61 32.26
CA PHE A 460 -4.52 1.58 31.72
C PHE A 460 -3.07 2.04 31.62
N LEU A 461 -2.86 3.32 31.33
CA LEU A 461 -1.57 3.85 30.92
C LEU A 461 -1.18 5.13 31.67
N GLN A 462 0.13 5.29 31.84
CA GLN A 462 0.77 6.56 32.13
C GLN A 462 1.75 6.88 31.01
N VAL A 463 1.66 8.08 30.43
CA VAL A 463 2.51 8.56 29.33
C VAL A 463 3.16 9.87 29.72
N ARG A 464 4.48 9.98 29.60
CA ARG A 464 5.22 11.19 29.91
C ARG A 464 6.05 11.69 28.73
N LEU A 465 5.94 12.98 28.46
CA LEU A 465 6.75 13.69 27.46
C LEU A 465 7.91 14.42 28.13
N ASP A 466 9.01 14.56 27.40
CA ASP A 466 10.12 15.44 27.76
C ASP A 466 9.80 16.87 27.34
N GLU A 467 9.94 17.82 28.24
CA GLU A 467 9.61 19.25 28.02
C GLU A 467 10.51 19.93 26.97
N LYS A 468 11.74 19.44 26.81
CA LYS A 468 12.74 20.06 25.93
C LYS A 468 12.65 19.54 24.50
N THR A 469 12.40 18.23 24.34
CA THR A 469 12.37 17.57 23.04
C THR A 469 10.94 17.29 22.56
N GLY A 470 9.96 17.31 23.47
CA GLY A 470 8.59 16.92 23.17
C GLY A 470 8.42 15.43 22.86
N ASN A 471 9.47 14.64 22.99
CA ASN A 471 9.42 13.20 22.72
C ASN A 471 8.72 12.46 23.86
N ILE A 472 8.11 11.33 23.54
CA ILE A 472 7.56 10.43 24.55
C ILE A 472 8.74 9.68 25.18
N VAL A 473 8.96 9.90 26.48
CA VAL A 473 10.08 9.28 27.23
C VAL A 473 9.63 8.17 28.15
N SER A 474 8.33 8.03 28.35
CA SER A 474 7.78 6.94 29.16
C SER A 474 6.38 6.58 28.68
N VAL A 475 6.16 5.29 28.48
CA VAL A 475 4.85 4.66 28.41
C VAL A 475 4.88 3.47 29.35
N GLN A 476 4.01 3.49 30.37
CA GLN A 476 3.91 2.43 31.38
C GLN A 476 2.46 1.96 31.47
N ARG A 477 2.27 0.66 31.59
CA ARG A 477 0.96 0.08 31.91
C ARG A 477 0.73 0.22 33.43
N LYS A 478 -0.49 0.57 33.81
CA LYS A 478 -0.84 0.65 35.24
C LYS A 478 -0.63 -0.71 35.94
N GLY A 479 0.00 -0.68 37.08
CA GLY A 479 0.37 -1.89 37.84
C GLY A 479 1.71 -2.52 37.43
N GLU A 480 2.40 -1.99 36.41
CA GLU A 480 3.71 -2.44 35.98
C GLU A 480 4.75 -1.31 36.16
N ALA A 481 5.96 -1.64 36.59
CA ALA A 481 7.06 -0.68 36.67
C ALA A 481 7.86 -0.58 35.35
N TYR A 482 7.44 -1.28 34.31
CA TYR A 482 8.15 -1.37 33.05
C TYR A 482 7.87 -0.18 32.13
N ASN A 483 8.94 0.46 31.64
CA ASN A 483 8.85 1.51 30.64
C ASN A 483 9.07 0.91 29.24
N TYR A 484 8.09 1.03 28.36
CA TYR A 484 8.11 0.52 27.01
C TYR A 484 8.95 1.35 26.04
N ILE A 485 9.45 2.54 26.44
CA ILE A 485 10.21 3.45 25.58
C ILE A 485 11.71 3.36 25.88
N ASP A 486 12.50 3.23 24.82
CA ASP A 486 13.97 3.35 24.87
C ASP A 486 14.39 4.80 24.58
N THR A 487 14.78 5.50 25.64
CA THR A 487 15.24 6.89 25.54
C THR A 487 16.66 7.04 24.98
N SER A 488 17.40 5.97 24.82
CA SER A 488 18.73 6.01 24.19
C SER A 488 18.65 6.22 22.67
N VAL A 489 17.46 5.92 22.07
CA VAL A 489 17.19 6.14 20.65
C VAL A 489 16.53 7.49 20.47
N ASP A 490 17.21 8.43 19.85
CA ASP A 490 16.73 9.79 19.52
C ASP A 490 16.08 10.55 20.71
N GLY A 491 16.38 10.16 21.94
CA GLY A 491 15.81 10.77 23.15
C GLY A 491 14.36 10.36 23.44
N GLY A 492 13.84 9.30 22.83
CA GLY A 492 12.49 8.75 23.06
C GLY A 492 11.66 8.57 21.80
N ALA A 493 10.43 8.09 21.96
CA ALA A 493 9.54 7.83 20.85
C ALA A 493 8.84 9.10 20.32
N ASN A 494 8.35 9.03 19.09
CA ASN A 494 7.76 10.14 18.33
C ASN A 494 8.74 11.30 18.12
N SER A 495 10.03 11.00 17.96
CA SER A 495 11.08 11.97 17.66
C SER A 495 11.02 12.39 16.20
N PHE A 496 11.05 13.71 15.94
CA PHE A 496 11.08 14.23 14.57
C PHE A 496 12.51 14.25 14.01
N ALA A 497 12.66 13.91 12.74
CA ALA A 497 13.92 14.02 12.01
C ALA A 497 13.71 14.45 10.55
N TRP A 498 14.44 15.48 10.10
CA TRP A 498 14.58 15.84 8.70
C TRP A 498 15.99 15.49 8.21
N LEU A 499 16.09 14.69 7.18
CA LEU A 499 17.34 14.20 6.61
C LEU A 499 17.48 14.71 5.16
N PRO A 500 18.25 15.78 4.91
CA PRO A 500 18.54 16.25 3.55
C PRO A 500 19.64 15.42 2.89
N ALA A 501 19.70 15.49 1.55
CA ALA A 501 20.70 14.79 0.75
C ALA A 501 22.13 15.04 1.25
N ASN A 502 22.96 14.00 1.11
CA ASN A 502 24.40 14.04 1.43
C ASN A 502 24.72 14.40 2.90
N LYS A 503 23.81 14.12 3.82
CA LYS A 503 24.05 14.26 5.26
C LYS A 503 23.89 12.91 5.94
N ASP A 504 24.83 12.59 6.81
CA ASP A 504 24.79 11.35 7.59
C ASP A 504 23.93 11.46 8.85
N LEU A 505 23.70 12.69 9.31
CA LEU A 505 22.96 12.97 10.52
C LEU A 505 21.70 13.79 10.24
N PRO A 506 20.56 13.38 10.78
CA PRO A 506 19.33 14.12 10.64
C PRO A 506 19.34 15.39 11.49
N TYR A 507 18.52 16.36 11.10
CA TYR A 507 18.19 17.53 11.92
C TYR A 507 16.91 17.27 12.72
N ALA A 508 17.01 17.37 14.04
CA ALA A 508 15.86 17.37 14.93
C ALA A 508 15.11 18.70 14.85
N ASP A 509 13.89 18.71 15.33
CA ASP A 509 13.12 19.93 15.58
C ASP A 509 13.58 20.68 16.85
N THR A 510 13.09 21.88 17.01
CA THR A 510 13.28 22.69 18.21
C THR A 510 11.92 23.04 18.79
N VAL A 511 11.62 22.50 19.96
CA VAL A 511 10.35 22.74 20.66
C VAL A 511 10.20 24.21 21.01
N THR A 512 9.05 24.78 20.70
CA THR A 512 8.68 26.17 21.02
C THR A 512 7.64 26.25 22.14
N ALA A 513 6.78 25.24 22.23
CA ALA A 513 5.77 25.14 23.28
C ALA A 513 5.35 23.69 23.53
N VAL A 514 5.05 23.38 24.77
CA VAL A 514 4.28 22.20 25.18
C VAL A 514 3.04 22.70 25.90
N SER A 515 1.86 22.32 25.44
CA SER A 515 0.58 22.82 25.95
C SER A 515 -0.41 21.69 26.18
N VAL A 516 -1.27 21.87 27.19
CA VAL A 516 -2.43 21.02 27.43
C VAL A 516 -3.57 21.51 26.52
N VAL A 517 -4.01 20.67 25.60
CA VAL A 517 -5.11 20.98 24.67
C VAL A 517 -6.45 20.53 25.26
N GLU A 518 -6.46 19.28 25.77
CA GLU A 518 -7.65 18.70 26.41
C GLU A 518 -7.33 18.26 27.84
N LYS A 519 -8.24 18.55 28.76
CA LYS A 519 -8.09 18.28 30.19
C LYS A 519 -9.37 17.72 30.81
N GLY A 520 -10.15 17.01 30.04
CA GLY A 520 -11.43 16.48 30.53
C GLY A 520 -11.32 15.06 31.08
N PRO A 521 -12.42 14.54 31.60
CA PRO A 521 -12.41 13.20 32.20
C PRO A 521 -12.33 12.08 31.17
N LEU A 522 -12.79 12.32 29.93
CA LEU A 522 -12.77 11.32 28.84
C LEU A 522 -11.50 11.42 28.03
N VAL A 523 -11.05 12.62 27.72
CA VAL A 523 -9.91 12.87 26.82
C VAL A 523 -8.93 13.83 27.49
N VAL A 524 -7.65 13.46 27.46
CA VAL A 524 -6.53 14.34 27.79
C VAL A 524 -5.55 14.38 26.64
N GLU A 525 -5.05 15.56 26.30
CA GLU A 525 -4.15 15.76 25.17
C GLU A 525 -3.08 16.79 25.47
N LEU A 526 -1.82 16.43 25.13
CA LEU A 526 -0.70 17.34 25.07
C LEU A 526 -0.31 17.61 23.63
N ARG A 527 -0.03 18.86 23.33
CA ARG A 527 0.48 19.31 22.03
C ARG A 527 1.85 19.92 22.18
N VAL A 528 2.75 19.51 21.28
CA VAL A 528 4.12 20.02 21.16
C VAL A 528 4.21 20.77 19.84
N ASP A 529 4.46 22.07 19.89
CA ASP A 529 4.73 22.90 18.72
C ASP A 529 6.23 23.12 18.57
N SER A 530 6.73 23.00 17.35
CA SER A 530 8.17 23.02 17.07
C SER A 530 8.48 23.76 15.76
N LYS A 531 9.71 24.30 15.71
CA LYS A 531 10.36 24.74 14.47
C LYS A 531 11.29 23.66 13.97
N ALA A 532 11.26 23.39 12.68
CA ALA A 532 12.15 22.43 12.05
C ALA A 532 12.68 22.96 10.72
N LYS A 533 13.92 22.57 10.37
CA LYS A 533 14.46 22.83 9.03
C LYS A 533 13.62 22.12 7.99
N GLY A 534 13.45 22.72 6.81
CA GLY A 534 12.62 22.16 5.75
C GLY A 534 11.11 22.26 5.97
N CYS A 535 10.67 22.81 7.12
CA CYS A 535 9.25 22.95 7.48
C CYS A 535 8.92 24.38 7.92
N ARG A 536 7.67 24.81 7.69
CA ARG A 536 7.11 26.01 8.31
C ARG A 536 6.83 25.77 9.76
N SER A 537 6.26 24.60 10.09
CA SER A 537 5.96 24.16 11.43
C SER A 537 5.89 22.65 11.53
N VAL A 538 6.10 22.13 12.72
CA VAL A 538 5.81 20.76 13.13
C VAL A 538 4.99 20.82 14.40
N SER A 539 3.87 20.10 14.44
CA SER A 539 3.03 19.96 15.64
C SER A 539 2.79 18.48 15.91
N ARG A 540 3.03 18.07 17.16
CA ARG A 540 2.87 16.67 17.59
C ARG A 540 1.90 16.62 18.76
N SER A 541 0.79 15.89 18.61
CA SER A 541 -0.16 15.65 19.69
C SER A 541 -0.06 14.24 20.23
N VAL A 542 -0.16 14.11 21.53
CA VAL A 542 -0.24 12.83 22.27
C VAL A 542 -1.48 12.86 23.13
N ARG A 543 -2.33 11.85 22.99
CA ARG A 543 -3.67 11.79 23.56
C ARG A 543 -3.91 10.46 24.26
N LEU A 544 -4.61 10.49 25.40
CA LEU A 544 -5.19 9.33 26.04
C LEU A 544 -6.70 9.49 26.17
N VAL A 545 -7.41 8.38 26.06
CA VAL A 545 -8.85 8.28 26.18
C VAL A 545 -9.19 7.34 27.35
N SER A 546 -10.11 7.75 28.21
CA SER A 546 -10.62 6.90 29.29
C SER A 546 -11.33 5.68 28.71
N GLY A 547 -11.02 4.51 29.23
CA GLY A 547 -11.57 3.24 28.74
C GLY A 547 -10.78 2.59 27.61
N LEU A 548 -9.79 3.27 26.99
CA LEU A 548 -8.99 2.72 25.88
C LEU A 548 -7.53 2.48 26.29
N PRO A 549 -6.97 1.28 26.05
CA PRO A 549 -5.65 0.87 26.53
C PRO A 549 -4.48 1.23 25.60
N TRP A 550 -4.61 2.25 24.78
CA TRP A 550 -3.57 2.67 23.81
C TRP A 550 -3.32 4.17 23.82
N VAL A 551 -2.18 4.55 23.26
CA VAL A 551 -1.78 5.94 23.05
C VAL A 551 -2.15 6.35 21.64
N GLU A 552 -2.81 7.49 21.50
CA GLU A 552 -3.07 8.13 20.21
C GLU A 552 -2.04 9.22 19.94
N ILE A 553 -1.50 9.25 18.74
CA ILE A 553 -0.52 10.25 18.29
C ILE A 553 -0.99 10.85 16.98
N SER A 554 -0.85 12.16 16.83
CA SER A 554 -1.16 12.89 15.62
C SER A 554 -0.08 13.94 15.36
N ASN A 555 0.66 13.79 14.26
CA ASN A 555 1.78 14.65 13.89
C ASN A 555 1.45 15.40 12.61
N THR A 556 1.42 16.73 12.65
CA THR A 556 1.23 17.58 11.48
C THR A 556 2.55 18.22 11.09
N VAL A 557 2.95 18.01 9.86
CA VAL A 557 4.13 18.62 9.24
C VAL A 557 3.67 19.58 8.15
N ASP A 558 3.98 20.87 8.28
CA ASP A 558 3.80 21.85 7.21
C ASP A 558 5.14 22.02 6.49
N LYS A 559 5.34 21.24 5.42
CA LYS A 559 6.59 21.17 4.68
C LYS A 559 6.76 22.38 3.77
N LEU A 560 7.98 22.91 3.70
CA LEU A 560 8.38 23.87 2.68
C LEU A 560 8.62 23.15 1.33
N PRO A 561 8.43 23.83 0.19
CA PRO A 561 8.88 23.30 -1.10
C PRO A 561 10.39 23.06 -1.06
N TRP A 562 10.81 21.90 -1.51
CA TRP A 562 12.20 21.45 -1.49
C TRP A 562 12.42 20.48 -2.65
N GLU A 563 13.28 20.86 -3.60
CA GLU A 563 13.51 20.08 -4.83
C GLU A 563 14.70 19.11 -4.71
N GLU A 564 15.61 19.34 -3.75
CA GLU A 564 16.70 18.41 -3.50
C GLU A 564 16.18 17.21 -2.71
N LYS A 565 16.86 16.08 -2.82
CA LYS A 565 16.51 14.87 -2.08
C LYS A 565 16.48 15.10 -0.58
N ASP A 566 15.39 14.74 0.04
CA ASP A 566 15.22 14.77 1.49
C ASP A 566 14.27 13.68 1.99
N GLY A 567 14.21 13.50 3.30
CA GLY A 567 13.26 12.62 3.96
C GLY A 567 12.87 13.15 5.34
N ILE A 568 11.62 12.89 5.73
CA ILE A 568 11.10 13.20 7.07
C ILE A 568 10.70 11.90 7.75
N HIS A 569 11.13 11.77 9.01
CA HIS A 569 10.88 10.58 9.82
C HIS A 569 10.30 10.95 11.19
N PHE A 570 9.51 10.03 11.72
CA PHE A 570 9.19 9.97 13.16
C PHE A 570 9.77 8.67 13.72
N GLY A 571 10.63 8.79 14.74
CA GLY A 571 11.33 7.65 15.35
C GLY A 571 10.55 7.08 16.54
N PHE A 572 10.53 5.76 16.66
CA PHE A 572 9.91 5.01 17.74
C PHE A 572 10.89 3.95 18.24
N GLY A 573 11.64 4.28 19.30
CA GLY A 573 12.51 3.35 20.02
C GLY A 573 11.72 2.65 21.12
N PHE A 574 11.59 1.31 21.03
CA PHE A 574 10.92 0.52 22.07
C PHE A 574 11.93 -0.20 22.95
N ASN A 575 11.74 -0.17 24.25
CA ASN A 575 12.58 -0.88 25.20
C ASN A 575 12.16 -2.35 25.30
N ILE A 576 12.34 -3.10 24.23
CA ILE A 576 11.95 -4.51 24.14
C ILE A 576 13.16 -5.32 23.69
N PRO A 577 14.03 -5.73 24.63
CA PRO A 577 15.24 -6.46 24.29
C PRO A 577 14.95 -7.83 23.68
N GLN A 578 15.77 -8.24 22.73
CA GLN A 578 15.64 -9.51 22.01
C GLN A 578 14.26 -9.69 21.34
N SER A 579 13.69 -8.57 20.87
CA SER A 579 12.41 -8.59 20.16
C SER A 579 12.51 -9.20 18.77
N THR A 580 11.37 -9.68 18.28
CA THR A 580 11.08 -9.89 16.86
C THR A 580 10.08 -8.84 16.40
N THR A 581 10.12 -8.50 15.12
CA THR A 581 9.16 -7.57 14.53
C THR A 581 8.31 -8.29 13.49
N LYS A 582 7.01 -8.27 13.71
CA LYS A 582 6.01 -8.81 12.79
C LYS A 582 5.27 -7.66 12.14
N VAL A 583 4.99 -7.80 10.86
CA VAL A 583 4.40 -6.75 10.03
C VAL A 583 3.14 -7.31 9.36
N ASP A 584 2.07 -6.57 9.48
CA ASP A 584 0.84 -6.79 8.73
C ASP A 584 1.08 -6.45 7.25
N ILE A 585 1.00 -7.47 6.40
CA ILE A 585 1.07 -7.37 4.95
C ILE A 585 -0.27 -7.84 4.37
N PRO A 586 -0.61 -7.51 3.11
CA PRO A 586 -1.84 -8.02 2.51
C PRO A 586 -1.98 -9.53 2.73
N TRP A 587 -3.13 -9.95 3.26
CA TRP A 587 -3.46 -11.37 3.52
C TRP A 587 -2.40 -12.17 4.28
N GLY A 588 -1.56 -11.51 5.09
CA GLY A 588 -0.54 -12.23 5.82
C GLY A 588 0.19 -11.42 6.88
N VAL A 589 1.07 -12.09 7.59
CA VAL A 589 1.99 -11.49 8.55
C VAL A 589 3.40 -11.95 8.22
N MET A 590 4.31 -11.00 8.07
CA MET A 590 5.72 -11.23 7.79
C MET A 590 6.56 -10.92 9.04
N GLU A 591 7.46 -11.81 9.43
CA GLU A 591 8.50 -11.50 10.41
C GLU A 591 9.74 -10.96 9.68
N VAL A 592 10.15 -9.75 10.03
CA VAL A 592 11.29 -9.06 9.41
C VAL A 592 12.55 -9.95 9.47
N GLU A 593 13.29 -10.02 8.38
CA GLU A 593 14.46 -10.89 8.11
C GLU A 593 14.15 -12.38 7.95
N ARG A 594 13.27 -12.95 8.76
CA ARG A 594 12.99 -14.39 8.69
C ARG A 594 12.20 -14.78 7.45
N ASP A 595 11.17 -13.98 7.13
CA ASP A 595 10.21 -14.30 6.08
C ASP A 595 10.45 -13.53 4.77
N GLN A 596 11.56 -12.80 4.65
CA GLN A 596 11.94 -12.07 3.45
C GLN A 596 12.88 -12.89 2.56
N TRP A 597 12.70 -12.83 1.25
CA TRP A 597 13.71 -13.32 0.32
C TRP A 597 15.01 -12.55 0.51
N LYS A 598 16.16 -13.21 0.31
CA LYS A 598 17.49 -12.60 0.46
C LYS A 598 17.65 -11.33 -0.41
N GLN A 599 17.04 -11.32 -1.58
CA GLN A 599 17.07 -10.22 -2.55
C GLN A 599 15.91 -9.23 -2.37
N GLY A 600 15.03 -9.41 -1.40
CA GLY A 600 13.99 -8.44 -1.06
C GLY A 600 14.60 -7.17 -0.47
N ASN A 601 13.89 -6.05 -0.64
CA ASN A 601 14.29 -4.76 -0.06
C ASN A 601 14.37 -4.84 1.47
N ARG A 602 15.40 -4.20 2.03
CA ARG A 602 15.63 -4.08 3.48
C ARG A 602 15.88 -2.65 3.93
N ASN A 603 15.96 -1.70 3.00
CA ASN A 603 16.20 -0.31 3.35
C ASN A 603 14.93 0.35 3.88
N TRP A 604 13.78 0.01 3.30
CA TRP A 604 12.45 0.40 3.78
C TRP A 604 11.46 -0.73 3.54
N LEU A 605 10.42 -0.73 4.33
CA LEU A 605 9.35 -1.72 4.28
C LEU A 605 8.00 -1.01 4.30
N THR A 606 6.96 -1.73 3.94
CA THR A 606 5.57 -1.27 4.04
C THR A 606 4.79 -2.07 5.05
N LEU A 607 3.78 -1.47 5.64
CA LEU A 607 2.78 -2.14 6.46
C LEU A 607 1.37 -1.81 5.97
N GLN A 608 0.45 -2.73 6.19
CA GLN A 608 -0.97 -2.48 5.96
C GLN A 608 -1.52 -1.59 7.08
N ARG A 609 -1.72 -2.10 8.25
CA ARG A 609 -2.32 -1.38 9.38
C ARG A 609 -1.40 -1.31 10.57
N TRP A 610 -0.67 -2.41 10.87
CA TRP A 610 0.13 -2.53 12.08
C TRP A 610 1.48 -3.23 11.85
N LEU A 611 2.36 -2.99 12.78
CA LEU A 611 3.50 -3.86 13.08
C LEU A 611 3.57 -4.10 14.59
N ASP A 612 4.18 -5.20 14.99
CA ASP A 612 4.34 -5.58 16.38
C ASP A 612 5.81 -5.84 16.69
N VAL A 613 6.32 -5.11 17.67
CA VAL A 613 7.66 -5.34 18.23
C VAL A 613 7.49 -6.00 19.57
N SER A 614 7.86 -7.27 19.70
CA SER A 614 7.62 -8.02 20.94
C SER A 614 8.67 -9.10 21.23
N ASN A 615 8.78 -9.43 22.49
CA ASN A 615 9.44 -10.63 22.99
C ASN A 615 8.41 -11.51 23.75
N GLN A 616 8.90 -12.41 24.58
CA GLN A 616 8.01 -13.34 25.33
C GLN A 616 7.21 -12.68 26.46
N THR A 617 7.57 -11.47 26.89
CA THR A 617 7.02 -10.82 28.10
C THR A 617 6.51 -9.41 27.88
N HIS A 618 6.97 -8.72 26.85
CA HIS A 618 6.58 -7.35 26.54
C HIS A 618 6.48 -7.15 25.03
N GLY A 619 5.55 -6.31 24.60
CA GLY A 619 5.38 -5.93 23.21
C GLY A 619 4.64 -4.61 23.05
N VAL A 620 4.76 -4.05 21.86
CA VAL A 620 3.99 -2.90 21.40
C VAL A 620 3.48 -3.20 20.00
N THR A 621 2.16 -3.27 19.86
CA THR A 621 1.54 -3.18 18.53
C THR A 621 1.44 -1.70 18.18
N TRP A 622 2.04 -1.33 17.05
CA TRP A 622 2.10 0.04 16.55
C TRP A 622 1.38 0.13 15.21
N CYS A 623 0.41 1.04 15.10
CA CYS A 623 -0.35 1.29 13.88
C CYS A 623 0.08 2.61 13.25
N SER A 624 0.20 2.64 11.91
CA SER A 624 0.34 3.84 11.10
C SER A 624 -0.82 3.94 10.15
N LEU A 625 -1.69 4.92 10.35
CA LEU A 625 -2.94 5.03 9.58
C LEU A 625 -2.72 5.70 8.23
N ASP A 626 -1.82 6.66 8.15
CA ASP A 626 -1.65 7.54 7.00
C ASP A 626 -0.39 7.24 6.17
N ALA A 627 0.73 6.88 6.83
CA ALA A 627 2.01 6.63 6.19
C ALA A 627 2.40 5.15 6.26
N PRO A 628 2.47 4.43 5.12
CA PRO A 628 2.74 3.00 5.13
C PRO A 628 4.22 2.64 5.22
N LEU A 629 5.13 3.59 4.94
CA LEU A 629 6.57 3.32 4.89
C LEU A 629 7.20 3.37 6.26
N PHE A 630 8.05 2.40 6.54
CA PHE A 630 8.92 2.42 7.71
C PHE A 630 10.30 1.83 7.41
N GLU A 631 11.27 2.22 8.24
CA GLU A 631 12.61 1.68 8.24
C GLU A 631 12.88 0.99 9.57
N TYR A 632 13.61 -0.11 9.53
CA TYR A 632 13.83 -0.97 10.68
C TYR A 632 15.25 -0.82 11.23
N GLY A 633 15.36 -0.47 12.49
CA GLY A 633 16.61 -0.41 13.23
C GLY A 633 17.49 0.82 12.98
N ASN A 634 17.42 1.41 11.81
CA ASN A 634 18.10 2.66 11.45
C ASN A 634 17.38 3.31 10.26
N ARG A 635 17.76 4.55 9.93
CA ARG A 635 17.31 5.25 8.72
C ARG A 635 18.20 4.80 7.55
N TRP A 636 17.74 3.77 6.84
CA TRP A 636 18.47 3.13 5.73
C TRP A 636 18.17 3.74 4.37
N ALA A 637 17.11 4.54 4.24
CA ALA A 637 16.85 5.29 3.04
C ALA A 637 17.99 6.28 2.82
N ASN A 638 19.07 5.78 2.25
CA ASN A 638 20.19 6.62 1.89
C ASN A 638 19.80 7.46 0.68
N ILE A 639 19.51 8.72 0.94
CA ILE A 639 19.09 9.72 -0.02
C ILE A 639 20.16 9.97 -1.10
N ALA A 640 21.38 9.48 -0.89
CA ALA A 640 22.44 9.51 -1.91
C ALA A 640 22.32 8.42 -2.99
N LEU A 641 21.22 7.64 -3.00
CA LEU A 641 20.93 6.73 -4.11
C LEU A 641 20.78 7.56 -5.40
N GLY A 642 21.84 7.60 -6.19
CA GLY A 642 21.84 8.29 -7.48
C GLY A 642 21.01 7.56 -8.54
N TRP A 643 20.86 8.14 -9.71
CA TRP A 643 20.41 7.45 -10.91
C TRP A 643 21.21 6.15 -11.08
N GLY A 644 20.50 5.03 -11.27
CA GLY A 644 21.11 3.72 -11.41
C GLY A 644 21.25 2.92 -10.12
N GLY A 645 20.63 3.36 -9.01
CA GLY A 645 20.37 2.54 -7.84
C GLY A 645 21.58 1.88 -7.19
N GLN A 646 22.74 2.42 -7.37
CA GLN A 646 24.02 1.91 -6.84
C GLN A 646 24.23 2.26 -5.36
N GLY A 647 23.15 2.41 -4.61
CA GLY A 647 23.21 2.75 -3.20
C GLY A 647 23.62 1.57 -2.32
N PRO A 648 23.87 1.81 -1.03
CA PRO A 648 24.14 0.75 -0.07
C PRO A 648 22.86 0.00 0.27
N TRP A 649 22.45 -0.90 -0.62
CA TRP A 649 21.34 -1.81 -0.33
C TRP A 649 21.71 -2.71 0.84
N GLN A 650 20.87 -2.71 1.88
CA GLN A 650 21.04 -3.58 3.02
C GLN A 650 20.77 -5.03 2.60
N LYS A 651 21.75 -5.89 2.83
CA LYS A 651 21.63 -7.33 2.56
C LYS A 651 21.08 -8.11 3.74
N LYS A 652 21.18 -7.52 4.93
CA LYS A 652 20.71 -8.11 6.19
C LYS A 652 20.50 -6.99 7.20
N LEU A 653 19.40 -7.08 7.97
CA LEU A 653 19.12 -6.20 9.10
C LEU A 653 19.53 -6.87 10.41
N ALA A 654 20.13 -6.11 11.31
CA ALA A 654 20.33 -6.56 12.69
C ALA A 654 18.99 -6.50 13.44
N ALA A 655 18.81 -7.42 14.39
CA ALA A 655 17.65 -7.39 15.28
C ALA A 655 17.58 -6.03 16.01
N SER A 656 16.41 -5.41 15.99
CA SER A 656 16.16 -4.11 16.60
C SER A 656 14.74 -4.02 17.14
N SER A 657 14.54 -3.15 18.11
CA SER A 657 13.23 -2.73 18.59
C SER A 657 12.89 -1.29 18.18
N THR A 658 13.59 -0.74 17.21
CA THR A 658 13.42 0.64 16.74
C THR A 658 12.78 0.66 15.37
N ILE A 659 11.77 1.51 15.20
CA ILE A 659 11.04 1.75 13.95
C ILE A 659 11.13 3.25 13.63
N TYR A 660 11.39 3.55 12.37
CA TYR A 660 11.34 4.90 11.84
C TYR A 660 10.22 4.98 10.81
N SER A 661 9.12 5.68 11.12
CA SER A 661 8.10 5.98 10.13
C SER A 661 8.65 7.00 9.14
N TRP A 662 8.79 6.61 7.88
CA TRP A 662 9.29 7.45 6.80
C TRP A 662 8.12 8.12 6.09
N VAL A 663 7.74 9.29 6.59
CA VAL A 663 6.43 9.89 6.25
C VAL A 663 6.44 10.71 4.97
N MET A 664 7.55 11.35 4.63
CA MET A 664 7.70 12.17 3.43
C MET A 664 9.10 12.03 2.85
N ASN A 665 9.20 12.07 1.54
CA ASN A 665 10.48 12.15 0.84
C ASN A 665 10.33 12.78 -0.55
N ASN A 666 11.47 13.09 -1.19
CA ASN A 666 11.60 13.35 -2.61
C ASN A 666 12.81 12.58 -3.15
N HIS A 667 12.82 11.29 -2.89
CA HIS A 667 13.97 10.41 -3.01
C HIS A 667 14.37 10.10 -4.46
N TRP A 668 13.39 10.06 -5.38
CA TRP A 668 13.58 9.67 -6.77
C TRP A 668 13.22 10.81 -7.74
N HIS A 669 13.86 10.88 -8.91
CA HIS A 669 13.68 11.97 -9.88
C HIS A 669 12.73 11.66 -11.03
N THR A 670 12.38 10.41 -11.27
CA THR A 670 11.49 10.04 -12.36
C THR A 670 10.28 9.34 -11.81
N ASN A 671 9.13 9.50 -12.45
CA ASN A 671 7.85 8.90 -12.08
C ASN A 671 7.27 9.35 -10.72
N PHE A 672 7.94 10.26 -10.00
CA PHE A 672 7.51 10.78 -8.70
C PHE A 672 7.56 12.30 -8.70
N PRO A 673 6.68 13.00 -7.94
CA PRO A 673 6.82 14.43 -7.74
C PRO A 673 8.10 14.74 -6.96
N THR A 674 8.81 15.78 -7.37
CA THR A 674 10.08 16.19 -6.74
C THR A 674 9.91 17.10 -5.55
N THR A 675 8.72 17.67 -5.38
CA THR A 675 8.37 18.52 -4.24
C THR A 675 6.96 18.25 -3.77
N GLN A 676 6.77 18.40 -2.48
CA GLN A 676 5.46 18.43 -1.86
C GLN A 676 5.49 19.42 -0.71
N GLU A 677 4.55 20.34 -0.69
CA GLU A 677 4.45 21.37 0.34
C GLU A 677 3.07 21.35 1.02
N GLY A 678 3.02 22.11 2.10
CA GLY A 678 1.81 22.30 2.90
C GLY A 678 1.65 21.27 4.00
N PRO A 679 0.57 21.41 4.81
CA PRO A 679 0.36 20.56 5.97
C PRO A 679 -0.13 19.16 5.60
N VAL A 680 0.50 18.15 6.20
CA VAL A 680 0.05 16.76 6.17
C VAL A 680 0.08 16.23 7.59
N THR A 681 -0.96 15.50 7.98
CA THR A 681 -1.09 14.89 9.30
C THR A 681 -0.88 13.38 9.21
N PHE A 682 -0.09 12.85 10.13
CA PHE A 682 0.23 11.44 10.26
C PHE A 682 -0.23 10.94 11.62
N ARG A 683 -1.12 9.94 11.63
CA ARG A 683 -1.74 9.40 12.84
C ARG A 683 -1.17 8.04 13.17
N TYR A 684 -0.87 7.82 14.45
CA TYR A 684 -0.36 6.56 14.96
C TYR A 684 -1.13 6.11 16.20
N ARG A 685 -1.07 4.82 16.47
CA ARG A 685 -1.56 4.22 17.72
C ARG A 685 -0.49 3.31 18.29
N MET A 686 -0.32 3.33 19.60
CA MET A 686 0.61 2.43 20.32
C MET A 686 -0.15 1.67 21.40
N TYR A 687 -0.20 0.36 21.27
CA TYR A 687 -0.84 -0.55 22.21
C TYR A 687 0.23 -1.42 22.90
N PRO A 688 0.65 -1.08 24.15
CA PRO A 688 1.59 -1.89 24.91
C PRO A 688 0.89 -3.14 25.48
N HIS A 689 1.53 -4.29 25.37
CA HIS A 689 0.99 -5.57 25.82
C HIS A 689 2.08 -6.50 26.39
N SER A 690 1.68 -7.63 27.01
CA SER A 690 2.63 -8.55 27.63
C SER A 690 3.24 -9.57 26.66
N ARG A 691 2.54 -9.91 25.59
CA ARG A 691 3.01 -10.87 24.56
C ARG A 691 2.25 -10.64 23.27
N PHE A 692 2.88 -11.03 22.16
CA PHE A 692 2.23 -11.01 20.86
C PHE A 692 1.07 -12.01 20.78
N ASP A 693 -0.05 -11.53 20.28
CA ASP A 693 -1.17 -12.34 19.81
C ASP A 693 -1.63 -11.79 18.46
N ILE A 694 -1.59 -12.62 17.42
CA ILE A 694 -1.91 -12.21 16.05
C ILE A 694 -3.37 -11.76 15.91
N VAL A 695 -4.30 -12.37 16.67
CA VAL A 695 -5.72 -12.01 16.62
C VAL A 695 -5.95 -10.64 17.26
N ASP A 696 -5.30 -10.38 18.41
CA ASP A 696 -5.41 -9.10 19.09
C ASP A 696 -4.78 -7.96 18.27
N SER A 697 -3.60 -8.20 17.66
CA SER A 697 -2.95 -7.21 16.81
C SER A 697 -3.76 -6.92 15.54
N ASN A 698 -4.33 -7.93 14.90
CA ASN A 698 -5.22 -7.74 13.74
C ASN A 698 -6.50 -7.00 14.11
N ARG A 699 -7.16 -7.36 15.22
CA ARG A 699 -8.33 -6.63 15.71
C ARG A 699 -8.00 -5.18 15.99
N PHE A 700 -6.92 -4.94 16.74
CA PHE A 700 -6.46 -3.59 17.03
C PHE A 700 -6.21 -2.78 15.76
N GLY A 701 -5.46 -3.32 14.79
CA GLY A 701 -5.20 -2.65 13.51
C GLY A 701 -6.47 -2.32 12.74
N LEU A 702 -7.40 -3.27 12.64
CA LEU A 702 -8.69 -3.08 11.96
C LEU A 702 -9.57 -2.03 12.67
N GLU A 703 -9.69 -2.06 14.00
CA GLU A 703 -10.47 -1.09 14.77
C GLU A 703 -9.93 0.35 14.63
N GLN A 704 -8.60 0.50 14.46
CA GLN A 704 -8.00 1.81 14.22
C GLN A 704 -8.21 2.32 12.78
N ALA A 705 -8.19 1.43 11.82
CA ALA A 705 -8.37 1.75 10.39
C ALA A 705 -9.85 1.90 10.00
N GLN A 706 -10.71 1.12 10.64
CA GLN A 706 -12.16 1.06 10.44
C GLN A 706 -12.88 1.31 11.78
N PRO A 707 -12.89 2.56 12.26
CA PRO A 707 -13.53 2.91 13.53
C PRO A 707 -15.06 2.73 13.47
N LEU A 708 -15.71 2.85 14.62
CA LEU A 708 -17.19 2.92 14.69
C LEU A 708 -17.72 4.05 13.79
N VAL A 709 -18.80 3.76 13.07
CA VAL A 709 -19.43 4.68 12.12
C VAL A 709 -20.75 5.24 12.67
#